data_b13a7d510a0b52fb6282083bf0f690d7
#
_entry.id   b13a7d510a0b52fb6282083bf0f690d7
#
_cell.length_a   1.000
_cell.length_b   1.000
_cell.length_c   1.000
_cell.angle_alpha   90.00
_cell.angle_beta   90.00
_cell.angle_gamma   90.00
#
_symmetry.space_group_name_H-M   'P 1'
#
loop_
_entity.id
_entity.type
_entity.pdbx_description
1 polymer ?
#
loop_
_entity_poly.entity_id
_entity_poly.type
_entity_poly.pdbx_seq_one_letter_code
_entity_poly.pdbx_strand_id
1 'polypeptide(L)'
;MSLKKIPFISSVKLVRVDNSYIVPTTLYYEGKKPFAGKEAKDRCPNPEFLIEEFKVALGSTDPNALERRTILSDKTPRRTPVGLAKDFFDETLRKVDSWLDVNGLTKPTRILIAEPLSFGGDQPASDAWLSNYRKSIKRLLPSRFVEVDFLPEPFAVFQYYRYGLRHPVVAEQRKHIALVLDFGGGTFDVSVIETTKQGDISQSGVNSRPLGAKSIHIGGFYINRLIAEDALFSVLDKRQDKSAVRKALNAFYEHKNEGEEFVATLSEPRQALFRHMKRLLQDVERAKVSVCNAIANWRLDADLSGAVSYPIDVPCDPMSATSQIAGVRLDAGKLREIFEKQVWIPKLRQTIIQTLERAKADLSGQTVSVVLLSGGSSNLRWLRPLLERDIKLPLQDAQILELSENFQEIVAKGLATECARRFYTGGRGDFRAVTYNRLCLALRADEGQLEIRRFRPVKTVNAAQPAHDETDEGVLLPAASSLRGLTNQALSWKVRLSTAPKRCIDYYFLRSSFDPEDLDALHNVASTRIFTPAGTKFQQSIEVELTVREDGTAEPKFAYGRDNLREGTVVAGKPFFMDMTFAAEEDTGETYLGLDFGTSTSACSFIHSDDVQFIEHRAKNREWRELAELLQELPYPLSSPLARYISETDNHRRADRGREAVEALLTFAAYVAYAEKCAHNAEHAIFKGLAHRSAGPLWAMLKSCLRSAQSDLVFSSGFLNLMEAGTVEQLDTWVSEIATAKHGKLATIDYVTFLGILANSVARSLGEARFGIFEGVTAKRFATGRFAGRFRALTGPGHPFIQVTEYEGGHAFSEAEVLLVHPEKKNGLSLAPLYFWGLEQAVNSDLELFEYDGPKGTDFAFKAVQLRPEFLLQGKGDLTEAWEFVSMLRQSDRKRDYFEDINLTFARS
;
A
#
# COMPACT_ATOMS: atom_id res chain seq x y z
N MET A 1 15.35 2.97 11.83
CA MET A 1 14.08 2.27 12.10
C MET A 1 13.38 2.09 10.78
N SER A 2 13.32 0.87 10.25
CA SER A 2 12.61 0.60 9.01
C SER A 2 11.12 0.62 9.31
N LEU A 3 10.39 1.50 8.63
CA LEU A 3 8.93 1.52 8.71
C LEU A 3 8.41 0.33 7.93
N LYS A 4 7.88 -0.63 8.63
CA LYS A 4 7.15 -1.74 8.01
C LYS A 4 5.90 -1.19 7.32
N LYS A 5 5.59 -1.73 6.15
CA LYS A 5 4.42 -1.34 5.35
C LYS A 5 3.15 -1.57 6.16
N ILE A 6 2.53 -0.50 6.60
CA ILE A 6 1.15 -0.54 7.09
C ILE A 6 0.26 -0.78 5.86
N PRO A 7 -0.66 -1.74 5.87
CA PRO A 7 -1.60 -1.87 4.77
C PRO A 7 -2.40 -0.58 4.64
N PHE A 8 -2.16 0.16 3.57
CA PHE A 8 -2.87 1.40 3.30
C PHE A 8 -4.32 1.09 2.91
N ILE A 9 -5.22 1.56 3.72
CA ILE A 9 -6.65 1.39 3.54
C ILE A 9 -7.19 2.63 2.86
N SER A 10 -7.76 2.46 1.68
CA SER A 10 -8.31 3.56 0.89
C SER A 10 -9.82 3.61 0.96
N SER A 11 -10.38 4.82 1.09
CA SER A 11 -11.81 5.07 0.89
C SER A 11 -12.16 5.30 -0.57
N VAL A 12 -11.17 5.41 -1.43
CA VAL A 12 -11.33 5.75 -2.84
C VAL A 12 -11.41 4.48 -3.66
N LYS A 13 -12.43 4.37 -4.49
CA LYS A 13 -12.68 3.21 -5.32
C LYS A 13 -12.13 3.40 -6.72
N LEU A 14 -11.72 2.29 -7.34
CA LEU A 14 -11.33 2.26 -8.75
C LEU A 14 -12.48 1.72 -9.60
N VAL A 15 -12.63 2.27 -10.78
CA VAL A 15 -13.53 1.73 -11.79
C VAL A 15 -12.87 0.58 -12.53
N ARG A 16 -13.58 -0.51 -12.68
CA ARG A 16 -13.09 -1.68 -13.43
C ARG A 16 -13.56 -1.62 -14.87
N VAL A 17 -12.61 -1.47 -15.79
CA VAL A 17 -12.86 -1.47 -17.24
C VAL A 17 -12.25 -2.73 -17.84
N ASP A 18 -13.03 -3.51 -18.60
CA ASP A 18 -12.60 -4.78 -19.22
C ASP A 18 -11.91 -5.73 -18.23
N ASN A 19 -12.46 -5.85 -17.04
CA ASN A 19 -11.90 -6.66 -15.95
C ASN A 19 -10.51 -6.19 -15.43
N SER A 20 -10.12 -4.95 -15.71
CA SER A 20 -8.88 -4.34 -15.23
C SER A 20 -9.17 -2.98 -14.60
N TYR A 21 -8.40 -2.61 -13.58
CA TYR A 21 -8.41 -1.27 -12.99
C TYR A 21 -7.50 -0.30 -13.74
N ILE A 22 -6.55 -0.86 -14.47
CA ILE A 22 -5.65 -0.10 -15.34
C ILE A 22 -6.06 -0.34 -16.78
N VAL A 23 -6.33 0.77 -17.47
CA VAL A 23 -6.74 0.78 -18.86
C VAL A 23 -5.54 1.15 -19.72
N PRO A 24 -5.04 0.26 -20.58
CA PRO A 24 -4.03 0.65 -21.56
C PRO A 24 -4.51 1.84 -22.41
N THR A 25 -3.71 2.88 -22.54
CA THR A 25 -4.03 4.03 -23.40
C THR A 25 -3.76 3.67 -24.85
N THR A 26 -4.53 2.73 -25.37
CA THR A 26 -4.40 2.15 -26.70
C THR A 26 -5.71 2.11 -27.42
N LEU A 27 -5.66 2.23 -28.75
CA LEU A 27 -6.78 2.08 -29.65
C LEU A 27 -6.47 1.05 -30.76
N TYR A 28 -7.53 0.36 -31.18
CA TYR A 28 -7.56 -0.48 -32.37
C TYR A 28 -8.86 -0.25 -33.12
N TYR A 29 -8.84 -0.32 -34.45
CA TYR A 29 -10.03 -0.13 -35.27
C TYR A 29 -10.34 -1.37 -36.12
N GLU A 30 -11.59 -1.86 -36.00
CA GLU A 30 -12.16 -2.79 -36.97
C GLU A 30 -13.03 -1.99 -37.95
N GLY A 31 -12.51 -1.65 -39.10
CA GLY A 31 -13.15 -0.74 -40.02
C GLY A 31 -13.29 0.65 -39.39
N LYS A 32 -14.54 1.09 -39.16
CA LYS A 32 -14.83 2.40 -38.53
C LYS A 32 -15.02 2.34 -37.03
N LYS A 33 -15.09 1.13 -36.45
CA LYS A 33 -15.40 0.92 -35.03
C LYS A 33 -14.12 0.95 -34.19
N PRO A 34 -14.01 1.89 -33.26
CA PRO A 34 -12.90 1.92 -32.33
C PRO A 34 -13.10 0.91 -31.20
N PHE A 35 -11.97 0.37 -30.71
CA PHE A 35 -11.86 -0.37 -29.46
C PHE A 35 -10.74 0.25 -28.64
N ALA A 36 -10.96 0.39 -27.34
CA ALA A 36 -10.04 1.04 -26.42
C ALA A 36 -9.57 0.09 -25.32
N GLY A 37 -8.37 0.31 -24.82
CA GLY A 37 -7.84 -0.36 -23.66
C GLY A 37 -7.45 -1.81 -23.91
N LYS A 38 -7.80 -2.69 -22.96
CA LYS A 38 -7.49 -4.10 -23.06
C LYS A 38 -8.18 -4.74 -24.26
N GLU A 39 -9.44 -4.38 -24.53
CA GLU A 39 -10.16 -4.91 -25.69
C GLU A 39 -9.46 -4.58 -27.01
N ALA A 40 -8.84 -3.40 -27.12
CA ALA A 40 -8.04 -3.05 -28.29
C ALA A 40 -6.84 -3.99 -28.45
N LYS A 41 -6.14 -4.31 -27.37
CA LYS A 41 -5.01 -5.25 -27.38
C LYS A 41 -5.42 -6.68 -27.70
N ASP A 42 -6.53 -7.13 -27.13
CA ASP A 42 -7.03 -8.51 -27.30
C ASP A 42 -7.56 -8.76 -28.72
N ARG A 43 -8.16 -7.76 -29.37
CA ARG A 43 -8.71 -7.84 -30.73
C ARG A 43 -7.68 -7.58 -31.83
N CYS A 44 -6.60 -6.88 -31.52
CA CYS A 44 -5.63 -6.49 -32.53
C CYS A 44 -4.81 -7.69 -32.99
N PRO A 45 -4.92 -8.11 -34.29
CA PRO A 45 -4.22 -9.30 -34.77
C PRO A 45 -2.71 -9.06 -34.92
N ASN A 46 -2.33 -7.82 -35.19
CA ASN A 46 -0.95 -7.42 -35.37
C ASN A 46 -0.64 -6.19 -34.52
N PRO A 47 0.38 -6.25 -33.67
CA PRO A 47 0.77 -5.15 -32.80
C PRO A 47 1.02 -3.81 -33.51
N GLU A 48 1.41 -3.86 -34.75
CA GLU A 48 1.66 -2.66 -35.59
C GLU A 48 0.41 -1.81 -35.83
N PHE A 49 -0.79 -2.39 -35.66
CA PHE A 49 -2.06 -1.67 -35.80
C PHE A 49 -2.58 -1.06 -34.49
N LEU A 50 -1.88 -1.27 -33.39
CA LEU A 50 -2.18 -0.58 -32.12
C LEU A 50 -1.70 0.87 -32.20
N ILE A 51 -2.57 1.76 -31.75
CA ILE A 51 -2.30 3.18 -31.67
C ILE A 51 -2.07 3.54 -30.22
N GLU A 52 -0.92 4.14 -29.96
CA GLU A 52 -0.46 4.50 -28.63
C GLU A 52 0.04 5.95 -28.59
N GLU A 53 0.28 6.49 -27.41
CA GLU A 53 0.96 7.78 -27.16
C GLU A 53 0.29 9.03 -27.76
N PHE A 54 -0.97 8.99 -28.13
CA PHE A 54 -1.66 10.14 -28.74
C PHE A 54 -1.92 11.30 -27.75
N LYS A 55 -1.78 11.08 -26.42
CA LYS A 55 -1.89 12.12 -25.39
C LYS A 55 -0.91 13.28 -25.62
N VAL A 56 0.33 12.98 -25.96
CA VAL A 56 1.41 13.98 -26.07
C VAL A 56 1.10 15.07 -27.10
N ALA A 57 0.43 14.73 -28.18
CA ALA A 57 0.08 15.68 -29.23
C ALA A 57 -1.01 16.68 -28.81
N LEU A 58 -1.86 16.34 -27.81
CA LEU A 58 -3.02 17.18 -27.43
C LEU A 58 -2.64 18.55 -26.88
N GLY A 59 -1.47 18.68 -26.30
CA GLY A 59 -0.94 19.94 -25.79
C GLY A 59 0.02 20.64 -26.75
N SER A 60 0.28 20.08 -27.94
CA SER A 60 1.25 20.64 -28.89
C SER A 60 0.95 22.10 -29.22
N THR A 61 1.99 22.90 -29.26
CA THR A 61 1.94 24.28 -29.70
C THR A 61 2.12 24.40 -31.24
N ASP A 62 2.51 23.32 -31.92
CA ASP A 62 2.54 23.22 -33.35
C ASP A 62 1.16 22.84 -33.89
N PRO A 63 0.48 23.73 -34.64
CA PRO A 63 -0.83 23.43 -35.22
C PRO A 63 -0.80 22.20 -36.16
N ASN A 64 0.31 21.96 -36.84
CA ASN A 64 0.44 20.80 -37.74
C ASN A 64 0.41 19.49 -36.96
N ALA A 65 0.93 19.44 -35.74
CA ALA A 65 0.91 18.23 -34.90
C ALA A 65 -0.52 17.85 -34.50
N LEU A 66 -1.39 18.83 -34.24
CA LEU A 66 -2.80 18.59 -33.88
C LEU A 66 -3.67 18.20 -35.09
N GLU A 67 -3.36 18.69 -36.27
CA GLU A 67 -4.12 18.42 -37.50
C GLU A 67 -3.61 17.23 -38.28
N ARG A 68 -2.46 16.69 -37.89
CA ARG A 68 -1.84 15.55 -38.57
C ARG A 68 -2.77 14.35 -38.52
N ARG A 69 -3.19 13.90 -39.69
CA ARG A 69 -4.09 12.76 -39.82
C ARG A 69 -3.30 11.47 -39.98
N THR A 70 -3.47 10.55 -39.10
CA THR A 70 -2.89 9.21 -39.15
C THR A 70 -3.84 8.27 -39.89
N ILE A 71 -3.35 7.66 -40.97
CA ILE A 71 -4.04 6.54 -41.63
C ILE A 71 -3.58 5.25 -40.96
N LEU A 72 -4.50 4.49 -40.51
CA LEU A 72 -4.25 3.29 -39.71
C LEU A 72 -4.27 2.01 -40.57
N SER A 73 -5.10 2.01 -41.60
CA SER A 73 -5.17 1.02 -42.67
C SER A 73 -6.04 1.57 -43.81
N ASP A 74 -6.04 0.92 -44.99
CA ASP A 74 -6.89 1.31 -46.11
C ASP A 74 -8.40 1.34 -45.80
N LYS A 75 -8.82 0.70 -44.72
CA LYS A 75 -10.22 0.58 -44.32
C LYS A 75 -10.61 1.44 -43.12
N THR A 76 -9.64 2.12 -42.52
CA THR A 76 -9.87 2.94 -41.32
C THR A 76 -10.00 4.42 -41.64
N PRO A 77 -10.83 5.18 -40.93
CA PRO A 77 -10.92 6.61 -41.14
C PRO A 77 -9.61 7.30 -40.69
N ARG A 78 -9.20 8.31 -41.46
CA ARG A 78 -8.12 9.20 -41.03
C ARG A 78 -8.49 9.91 -39.74
N ARG A 79 -7.67 9.79 -38.69
CA ARG A 79 -7.91 10.42 -37.40
C ARG A 79 -6.79 11.39 -37.05
N THR A 80 -7.17 12.53 -36.50
CA THR A 80 -6.26 13.47 -35.84
C THR A 80 -5.99 12.97 -34.41
N PRO A 81 -4.90 13.40 -33.74
CA PRO A 81 -4.67 13.07 -32.33
C PRO A 81 -5.87 13.41 -31.42
N VAL A 82 -6.54 14.51 -31.71
CA VAL A 82 -7.79 14.90 -31.01
C VAL A 82 -8.91 13.91 -31.30
N GLY A 83 -9.04 13.42 -32.54
CA GLY A 83 -10.02 12.41 -32.92
C GLY A 83 -9.73 11.05 -32.26
N LEU A 84 -8.45 10.65 -32.18
CA LEU A 84 -8.03 9.43 -31.49
C LEU A 84 -8.36 9.52 -29.97
N ALA A 85 -8.01 10.64 -29.36
CA ALA A 85 -8.33 10.85 -27.95
C ALA A 85 -9.84 10.85 -27.72
N LYS A 86 -10.63 11.44 -28.63
CA LYS A 86 -12.09 11.39 -28.53
C LYS A 86 -12.61 9.95 -28.56
N ASP A 87 -12.20 9.16 -29.52
CA ASP A 87 -12.62 7.76 -29.65
C ASP A 87 -12.23 6.95 -28.39
N PHE A 88 -11.03 7.22 -27.82
CA PHE A 88 -10.59 6.60 -26.57
C PHE A 88 -11.46 7.02 -25.38
N PHE A 89 -11.75 8.31 -25.23
CA PHE A 89 -12.60 8.82 -24.15
C PHE A 89 -14.02 8.29 -24.27
N ASP A 90 -14.60 8.33 -25.46
CA ASP A 90 -15.97 7.86 -25.69
C ASP A 90 -16.12 6.38 -25.31
N GLU A 91 -15.18 5.52 -25.74
CA GLU A 91 -15.20 4.09 -25.41
C GLU A 91 -14.91 3.82 -23.92
N THR A 92 -13.91 4.48 -23.36
CA THR A 92 -13.53 4.29 -21.96
C THR A 92 -14.63 4.78 -21.02
N LEU A 93 -15.16 6.00 -21.24
CA LEU A 93 -16.21 6.56 -20.40
C LEU A 93 -17.53 5.82 -20.53
N ARG A 94 -17.85 5.29 -21.72
CA ARG A 94 -19.01 4.41 -21.91
C ARG A 94 -18.90 3.15 -21.04
N LYS A 95 -17.71 2.54 -20.96
CA LYS A 95 -17.46 1.37 -20.12
C LYS A 95 -17.48 1.73 -18.61
N VAL A 96 -16.96 2.90 -18.25
CA VAL A 96 -17.06 3.45 -16.90
C VAL A 96 -18.52 3.62 -16.50
N ASP A 97 -19.33 4.24 -17.35
CA ASP A 97 -20.76 4.44 -17.10
C ASP A 97 -21.50 3.11 -16.94
N SER A 98 -21.22 2.14 -17.83
CA SER A 98 -21.83 0.82 -17.73
C SER A 98 -21.47 0.12 -16.43
N TRP A 99 -20.22 0.27 -15.95
CA TRP A 99 -19.80 -0.29 -14.70
C TRP A 99 -20.49 0.38 -13.51
N LEU A 100 -20.61 1.72 -13.52
CA LEU A 100 -21.32 2.47 -12.48
C LEU A 100 -22.81 2.09 -12.44
N ASP A 101 -23.47 2.00 -13.59
CA ASP A 101 -24.88 1.59 -13.70
C ASP A 101 -25.12 0.19 -13.12
N VAL A 102 -24.24 -0.78 -13.43
CA VAL A 102 -24.33 -2.16 -12.89
C VAL A 102 -24.15 -2.17 -11.36
N ASN A 103 -23.39 -1.24 -10.81
CA ASN A 103 -23.17 -1.11 -9.36
C ASN A 103 -24.18 -0.19 -8.67
N GLY A 104 -25.22 0.28 -9.38
CA GLY A 104 -26.27 1.13 -8.81
C GLY A 104 -25.81 2.55 -8.47
N LEU A 105 -24.69 3.01 -9.08
CA LEU A 105 -24.10 4.30 -8.81
C LEU A 105 -24.54 5.35 -9.84
N THR A 106 -24.67 6.59 -9.42
CA THR A 106 -25.03 7.71 -10.30
C THR A 106 -23.89 8.02 -11.27
N LYS A 107 -24.25 8.37 -12.51
CA LYS A 107 -23.25 8.82 -13.49
C LYS A 107 -22.66 10.15 -13.06
N PRO A 108 -21.31 10.26 -13.05
CA PRO A 108 -20.66 11.48 -12.61
C PRO A 108 -20.94 12.65 -13.57
N THR A 109 -21.25 13.78 -12.98
CA THR A 109 -21.37 15.08 -13.66
C THR A 109 -20.17 15.96 -13.45
N ARG A 110 -19.25 15.54 -12.56
CA ARG A 110 -18.03 16.24 -12.18
C ARG A 110 -16.83 15.33 -12.36
N ILE A 111 -15.78 15.89 -12.95
CA ILE A 111 -14.56 15.14 -13.23
C ILE A 111 -13.33 16.00 -13.00
N LEU A 112 -12.33 15.40 -12.39
CA LEU A 112 -10.98 15.95 -12.28
C LEU A 112 -10.01 15.11 -13.09
N ILE A 113 -9.16 15.76 -13.88
CA ILE A 113 -8.27 15.10 -14.84
C ILE A 113 -6.82 15.41 -14.51
N ALA A 114 -5.97 14.40 -14.63
CA ALA A 114 -4.53 14.55 -14.46
C ALA A 114 -3.92 15.44 -15.54
N GLU A 115 -2.99 16.29 -15.12
CA GLU A 115 -2.12 17.04 -16.02
C GLU A 115 -0.68 17.03 -15.52
N PRO A 116 0.33 17.15 -16.40
CA PRO A 116 1.71 17.32 -15.95
C PRO A 116 1.90 18.61 -15.16
N LEU A 117 2.88 18.63 -14.25
CA LEU A 117 3.25 19.84 -13.54
C LEU A 117 4.18 20.71 -14.39
N SER A 118 3.78 21.99 -14.58
CA SER A 118 4.67 23.02 -15.13
C SER A 118 5.29 23.82 -13.99
N PHE A 119 6.62 24.01 -14.03
CA PHE A 119 7.37 24.79 -13.03
C PHE A 119 8.37 25.75 -13.67
N GLY A 120 8.08 26.23 -14.87
CA GLY A 120 8.95 27.13 -15.64
C GLY A 120 10.21 26.45 -16.22
N GLY A 121 10.86 27.12 -17.16
CA GLY A 121 12.06 26.60 -17.84
C GLY A 121 11.79 25.52 -18.89
N ASP A 122 12.82 24.77 -19.28
CA ASP A 122 12.76 23.71 -20.29
C ASP A 122 12.06 22.45 -19.73
N GLN A 123 10.77 22.56 -19.51
CA GLN A 123 9.92 21.44 -19.06
C GLN A 123 9.17 20.83 -20.24
N PRO A 124 8.86 19.52 -20.24
CA PRO A 124 8.02 18.89 -21.24
C PRO A 124 6.65 19.55 -21.41
N ALA A 125 6.06 20.02 -20.30
CA ALA A 125 4.80 20.74 -20.30
C ALA A 125 5.01 22.23 -19.99
N SER A 126 5.04 23.07 -21.02
CA SER A 126 4.97 24.51 -20.88
C SER A 126 3.55 24.97 -20.55
N ASP A 127 3.38 26.23 -20.08
CA ASP A 127 2.05 26.81 -19.82
C ASP A 127 1.18 26.86 -21.08
N ALA A 128 1.79 27.09 -22.23
CA ALA A 128 1.11 27.05 -23.53
C ALA A 128 0.64 25.63 -23.87
N TRP A 129 1.48 24.62 -23.63
CA TRP A 129 1.12 23.22 -23.79
C TRP A 129 -0.04 22.84 -22.88
N LEU A 130 0.00 23.19 -21.60
CA LEU A 130 -1.08 22.93 -20.64
C LEU A 130 -2.39 23.62 -21.04
N SER A 131 -2.31 24.87 -21.49
CA SER A 131 -3.48 25.58 -21.99
C SER A 131 -4.14 24.85 -23.19
N ASN A 132 -3.35 24.39 -24.14
CA ASN A 132 -3.84 23.63 -25.30
C ASN A 132 -4.40 22.27 -24.88
N TYR A 133 -3.71 21.56 -23.97
CA TYR A 133 -4.14 20.27 -23.42
C TYR A 133 -5.51 20.41 -22.75
N ARG A 134 -5.66 21.38 -21.85
CA ARG A 134 -6.92 21.63 -21.15
C ARG A 134 -8.08 21.95 -22.12
N LYS A 135 -7.81 22.78 -23.13
CA LYS A 135 -8.80 23.08 -24.18
C LYS A 135 -9.18 21.85 -24.99
N SER A 136 -8.22 21.05 -25.37
CA SER A 136 -8.45 19.81 -26.13
C SER A 136 -9.29 18.85 -25.31
N ILE A 137 -8.91 18.56 -24.09
CA ILE A 137 -9.61 17.62 -23.21
C ILE A 137 -11.06 18.08 -22.93
N LYS A 138 -11.27 19.37 -22.60
CA LYS A 138 -12.63 19.90 -22.35
C LYS A 138 -13.57 19.71 -23.54
N ARG A 139 -13.05 19.76 -24.77
CA ARG A 139 -13.83 19.52 -25.99
C ARG A 139 -14.15 18.04 -26.24
N LEU A 140 -13.38 17.15 -25.68
CA LEU A 140 -13.51 15.69 -25.89
C LEU A 140 -14.52 15.06 -24.94
N LEU A 141 -14.72 15.66 -23.79
CA LEU A 141 -15.57 15.10 -22.74
C LEU A 141 -17.06 15.19 -23.13
N PRO A 142 -17.86 14.18 -22.75
CA PRO A 142 -19.32 14.24 -22.88
C PRO A 142 -19.94 15.45 -22.18
N SER A 143 -20.99 16.02 -22.76
CA SER A 143 -21.68 17.21 -22.25
C SER A 143 -22.31 17.06 -20.85
N ARG A 144 -22.43 15.82 -20.36
CA ARG A 144 -22.89 15.55 -18.99
C ARG A 144 -21.94 16.06 -17.91
N PHE A 145 -20.65 16.19 -18.21
CA PHE A 145 -19.70 16.77 -17.27
C PHE A 145 -19.88 18.27 -17.23
N VAL A 146 -20.62 18.72 -16.22
CA VAL A 146 -20.92 20.14 -16.01
C VAL A 146 -19.70 20.87 -15.47
N GLU A 147 -18.94 20.20 -14.61
CA GLU A 147 -17.73 20.72 -14.02
C GLU A 147 -16.53 19.84 -14.38
N VAL A 148 -15.58 20.44 -15.09
CA VAL A 148 -14.33 19.81 -15.53
C VAL A 148 -13.18 20.67 -15.09
N ASP A 149 -12.32 20.10 -14.26
CA ASP A 149 -11.12 20.78 -13.79
C ASP A 149 -9.89 19.85 -13.89
N PHE A 150 -8.71 20.40 -13.62
CA PHE A 150 -7.44 19.72 -13.79
C PHE A 150 -6.63 19.81 -12.50
N LEU A 151 -5.80 18.78 -12.26
CA LEU A 151 -4.86 18.77 -11.15
C LEU A 151 -3.53 18.17 -11.62
N PRO A 152 -2.40 18.81 -11.32
CA PRO A 152 -1.10 18.23 -11.58
C PRO A 152 -0.92 16.87 -10.89
N GLU A 153 -0.37 15.89 -11.62
CA GLU A 153 -0.16 14.51 -11.16
C GLU A 153 0.50 14.42 -9.76
N PRO A 154 1.59 15.16 -9.45
CA PRO A 154 2.19 15.10 -8.12
C PRO A 154 1.30 15.62 -6.99
N PHE A 155 0.43 16.61 -7.29
CA PHE A 155 -0.54 17.07 -6.30
C PHE A 155 -1.64 16.05 -6.07
N ALA A 156 -2.06 15.31 -7.10
CA ALA A 156 -3.00 14.22 -6.93
C ALA A 156 -2.42 13.13 -6.01
N VAL A 157 -1.16 12.73 -6.22
CA VAL A 157 -0.45 11.80 -5.32
C VAL A 157 -0.46 12.32 -3.88
N PHE A 158 -0.15 13.60 -3.70
CA PHE A 158 -0.12 14.23 -2.39
C PHE A 158 -1.51 14.29 -1.74
N GLN A 159 -2.57 14.59 -2.51
CA GLN A 159 -3.95 14.58 -2.00
C GLN A 159 -4.40 13.18 -1.58
N TYR A 160 -4.01 12.15 -2.34
CA TYR A 160 -4.28 10.77 -1.94
C TYR A 160 -3.57 10.42 -0.62
N TYR A 161 -2.31 10.80 -0.47
CA TYR A 161 -1.57 10.64 0.76
C TYR A 161 -2.25 11.35 1.95
N ARG A 162 -2.74 12.55 1.75
CA ARG A 162 -3.34 13.37 2.81
C ARG A 162 -4.73 12.91 3.21
N TYR A 163 -5.55 12.54 2.25
CA TYR A 163 -6.99 12.33 2.46
C TYR A 163 -7.54 11.01 1.97
N GLY A 164 -6.87 10.33 1.08
CA GLY A 164 -7.34 9.08 0.48
C GLY A 164 -7.05 7.83 1.29
N LEU A 165 -6.22 7.95 2.32
CA LEU A 165 -5.79 6.84 3.17
C LEU A 165 -6.50 6.90 4.51
N ARG A 166 -7.01 5.76 4.96
CA ARG A 166 -7.67 5.63 6.27
C ARG A 166 -6.70 5.51 7.45
N HIS A 167 -5.46 5.10 7.18
CA HIS A 167 -4.39 5.06 8.16
C HIS A 167 -3.17 5.77 7.58
N PRO A 168 -3.18 7.11 7.52
CA PRO A 168 -2.04 7.84 7.01
C PRO A 168 -0.83 7.59 7.93
N VAL A 169 0.29 7.25 7.34
CA VAL A 169 1.58 7.32 8.05
C VAL A 169 1.92 8.79 8.18
N VAL A 170 2.04 9.24 9.40
CA VAL A 170 2.24 10.65 9.67
C VAL A 170 3.70 10.90 10.02
N ALA A 171 4.34 11.77 9.24
CA ALA A 171 5.67 12.25 9.58
C ALA A 171 5.62 13.17 10.81
N GLU A 172 6.56 12.98 11.73
CA GLU A 172 6.63 13.69 13.02
C GLU A 172 7.05 15.18 12.92
N GLN A 173 6.96 15.82 11.75
CA GLN A 173 7.49 17.17 11.51
C GLN A 173 6.40 18.24 11.44
N ARG A 174 6.77 19.48 11.76
CA ARG A 174 5.86 20.64 11.78
C ARG A 174 5.31 21.05 10.41
N LYS A 175 6.00 20.70 9.34
CA LYS A 175 5.59 20.95 7.97
C LYS A 175 5.67 19.65 7.20
N HIS A 176 4.65 19.34 6.41
CA HIS A 176 4.75 18.30 5.43
C HIS A 176 5.46 18.83 4.19
N ILE A 177 6.68 18.40 4.02
CA ILE A 177 7.43 18.56 2.79
C ILE A 177 7.53 17.20 2.14
N ALA A 178 6.78 17.04 1.07
CA ALA A 178 6.73 15.79 0.32
C ALA A 178 7.62 15.87 -0.92
N LEU A 179 8.49 14.91 -1.09
CA LEU A 179 9.13 14.62 -2.37
C LEU A 179 8.26 13.59 -3.10
N VAL A 180 7.64 14.00 -4.18
CA VAL A 180 6.82 13.13 -5.02
C VAL A 180 7.63 12.70 -6.22
N LEU A 181 7.71 11.39 -6.45
CA LEU A 181 8.38 10.77 -7.58
C LEU A 181 7.32 10.03 -8.39
N ASP A 182 6.93 10.59 -9.52
CA ASP A 182 6.03 9.94 -10.46
C ASP A 182 6.82 9.38 -11.64
N PHE A 183 7.02 8.06 -11.65
CA PHE A 183 7.75 7.35 -12.67
C PHE A 183 6.78 6.62 -13.59
N GLY A 184 6.29 7.34 -14.58
CA GLY A 184 5.31 6.89 -15.55
C GLY A 184 5.85 6.06 -16.70
N GLY A 185 5.02 5.87 -17.73
CA GLY A 185 5.43 5.19 -18.97
C GLY A 185 6.31 6.05 -19.88
N GLY A 186 6.06 7.36 -19.93
CA GLY A 186 6.77 8.30 -20.80
C GLY A 186 7.72 9.24 -20.08
N THR A 187 7.38 9.65 -18.88
CA THR A 187 8.09 10.68 -18.11
C THR A 187 8.48 10.20 -16.72
N PHE A 188 9.43 10.88 -16.13
CA PHE A 188 9.77 10.87 -14.73
C PHE A 188 9.63 12.29 -14.20
N ASP A 189 8.65 12.47 -13.36
CA ASP A 189 8.27 13.74 -12.78
C ASP A 189 8.66 13.78 -11.31
N VAL A 190 9.44 14.76 -10.91
CA VAL A 190 9.94 14.96 -9.55
C VAL A 190 9.44 16.30 -9.04
N SER A 191 8.79 16.29 -7.89
CA SER A 191 8.27 17.52 -7.28
C SER A 191 8.50 17.53 -5.79
N VAL A 192 8.94 18.66 -5.27
CA VAL A 192 8.97 18.95 -3.83
C VAL A 192 7.77 19.85 -3.52
N ILE A 193 6.88 19.37 -2.69
CA ILE A 193 5.62 20.05 -2.37
C ILE A 193 5.59 20.37 -0.87
N GLU A 194 5.27 21.61 -0.56
CA GLU A 194 5.04 22.07 0.80
C GLU A 194 3.54 22.36 1.01
N THR A 195 2.97 21.92 2.12
CA THR A 195 1.69 22.45 2.58
C THR A 195 1.90 23.83 3.18
N THR A 196 1.22 24.82 2.64
CA THR A 196 1.24 26.18 3.20
C THR A 196 0.40 26.25 4.47
N LYS A 197 0.83 27.10 5.41
CA LYS A 197 0.17 27.31 6.70
C LYS A 197 -1.14 28.12 6.64
N GLN A 198 -1.48 28.65 5.48
CA GLN A 198 -2.62 29.56 5.32
C GLN A 198 -3.77 28.85 4.62
N GLY A 199 -4.90 28.84 5.27
CA GLY A 199 -6.16 28.32 4.72
C GLY A 199 -6.67 27.07 5.45
N ASP A 200 -7.97 26.89 5.37
CA ASP A 200 -8.68 25.71 5.87
C ASP A 200 -8.11 24.44 5.23
N ILE A 201 -8.00 23.38 6.00
CA ILE A 201 -7.54 22.10 5.53
C ILE A 201 -8.36 21.55 4.37
N SER A 202 -9.65 21.90 4.29
CA SER A 202 -10.49 21.64 3.13
C SER A 202 -9.99 22.29 1.83
N GLN A 203 -9.14 23.33 1.95
CA GLN A 203 -8.50 24.03 0.84
C GLN A 203 -7.02 23.69 0.65
N SER A 204 -6.50 22.70 1.35
CA SER A 204 -5.06 22.38 1.31
C SER A 204 -4.54 22.02 -0.09
N GLY A 205 -5.40 21.52 -0.97
CA GLY A 205 -5.05 21.32 -2.38
C GLY A 205 -4.73 22.62 -3.12
N VAL A 206 -5.38 23.71 -2.73
CA VAL A 206 -5.14 25.06 -3.27
C VAL A 206 -3.94 25.71 -2.60
N ASN A 207 -3.70 25.38 -1.35
CA ASN A 207 -2.65 25.99 -0.52
C ASN A 207 -1.33 25.23 -0.52
N SER A 208 -1.26 24.10 -1.23
CA SER A 208 0.01 23.41 -1.46
C SER A 208 0.77 24.11 -2.58
N ARG A 209 2.05 24.37 -2.36
CA ARG A 209 2.91 24.97 -3.39
C ARG A 209 4.08 24.07 -3.74
N PRO A 210 4.49 24.01 -5.01
CA PRO A 210 5.73 23.37 -5.38
C PRO A 210 6.90 24.26 -4.96
N LEU A 211 7.86 23.68 -4.25
CA LEU A 211 9.14 24.33 -3.93
C LEU A 211 10.17 24.09 -5.04
N GLY A 212 10.05 23.00 -5.75
CA GLY A 212 10.85 22.66 -6.88
C GLY A 212 10.19 21.53 -7.66
N ALA A 213 10.35 21.55 -8.97
CA ALA A 213 9.90 20.48 -9.83
C ALA A 213 10.80 20.31 -11.03
N LYS A 214 10.88 19.09 -11.55
CA LYS A 214 11.54 18.77 -12.79
C LYS A 214 10.91 17.53 -13.42
N SER A 215 10.72 17.59 -14.73
CA SER A 215 10.28 16.48 -15.55
C SER A 215 11.32 16.13 -16.60
N ILE A 216 11.48 14.85 -16.88
CA ILE A 216 12.33 14.36 -17.98
C ILE A 216 11.59 13.28 -18.77
N HIS A 217 11.87 13.18 -20.08
CA HIS A 217 11.30 12.16 -20.97
C HIS A 217 11.97 10.78 -20.77
N ILE A 218 11.93 10.27 -19.56
CA ILE A 218 12.47 8.97 -19.17
C ILE A 218 11.37 8.23 -18.41
N GLY A 219 10.83 7.18 -19.00
CA GLY A 219 9.80 6.35 -18.44
C GLY A 219 9.96 4.90 -18.82
N GLY A 220 8.91 4.10 -18.65
CA GLY A 220 8.90 2.69 -19.02
C GLY A 220 9.28 2.43 -20.48
N PHE A 221 8.86 3.29 -21.39
CA PHE A 221 9.23 3.19 -22.80
C PHE A 221 10.73 3.38 -23.05
N TYR A 222 11.37 4.26 -22.30
CA TYR A 222 12.82 4.43 -22.41
C TYR A 222 13.56 3.17 -21.95
N ILE A 223 13.07 2.53 -20.89
CA ILE A 223 13.63 1.25 -20.42
C ILE A 223 13.42 0.16 -21.47
N ASN A 224 12.23 0.08 -22.07
CA ASN A 224 11.97 -0.86 -23.16
C ASN A 224 12.91 -0.64 -24.35
N ARG A 225 13.16 0.61 -24.71
CA ARG A 225 14.14 0.97 -25.73
C ARG A 225 15.52 0.40 -25.41
N LEU A 226 16.01 0.61 -24.19
CA LEU A 226 17.34 0.13 -23.77
C LEU A 226 17.42 -1.40 -23.81
N ILE A 227 16.38 -2.09 -23.33
CA ILE A 227 16.33 -3.57 -23.38
C ILE A 227 16.27 -4.06 -24.82
N ALA A 228 15.45 -3.43 -25.68
CA ALA A 228 15.31 -3.82 -27.07
C ALA A 228 16.62 -3.61 -27.85
N GLU A 229 17.30 -2.48 -27.65
CA GLU A 229 18.59 -2.21 -28.28
C GLU A 229 19.67 -3.18 -27.80
N ASP A 230 19.75 -3.45 -26.48
CA ASP A 230 20.68 -4.42 -25.90
C ASP A 230 20.47 -5.83 -26.49
N ALA A 231 19.20 -6.29 -26.54
CA ALA A 231 18.84 -7.57 -27.11
C ALA A 231 19.17 -7.63 -28.61
N LEU A 232 18.79 -6.60 -29.36
CA LEU A 232 19.06 -6.52 -30.80
C LEU A 232 20.55 -6.57 -31.12
N PHE A 233 21.37 -5.75 -30.44
CA PHE A 233 22.80 -5.70 -30.68
C PHE A 233 23.54 -6.96 -30.22
N SER A 234 22.93 -7.79 -29.33
CA SER A 234 23.49 -9.07 -28.93
C SER A 234 23.41 -10.15 -29.99
N VAL A 235 22.39 -10.10 -30.86
CA VAL A 235 22.13 -11.12 -31.90
C VAL A 235 22.38 -10.61 -33.31
N LEU A 236 22.70 -9.34 -33.48
CA LEU A 236 22.89 -8.71 -34.80
C LEU A 236 23.96 -9.46 -35.64
N ASP A 237 23.61 -9.79 -36.88
CA ASP A 237 24.55 -10.43 -37.83
C ASP A 237 25.83 -9.60 -37.93
N LYS A 238 26.99 -10.26 -37.83
CA LYS A 238 28.30 -9.64 -37.89
C LYS A 238 28.55 -8.88 -39.22
N ARG A 239 27.78 -9.20 -40.24
CA ARG A 239 27.82 -8.53 -41.57
C ARG A 239 27.10 -7.18 -41.57
N GLN A 240 26.26 -6.91 -40.60
CA GLN A 240 25.49 -5.68 -40.52
C GLN A 240 26.35 -4.52 -40.00
N ASP A 241 26.21 -3.35 -40.65
CA ASP A 241 26.79 -2.11 -40.15
C ASP A 241 26.00 -1.60 -38.93
N LYS A 242 26.57 -1.78 -37.74
CA LYS A 242 25.99 -1.32 -36.45
C LYS A 242 25.70 0.19 -36.48
N SER A 243 26.47 0.99 -37.20
CA SER A 243 26.24 2.45 -37.30
C SER A 243 25.01 2.75 -38.13
N ALA A 244 24.82 2.04 -39.25
CA ALA A 244 23.64 2.18 -40.09
C ALA A 244 22.36 1.74 -39.32
N VAL A 245 22.43 0.62 -38.60
CA VAL A 245 21.32 0.16 -37.77
C VAL A 245 20.98 1.18 -36.68
N ARG A 246 21.97 1.74 -35.96
CA ARG A 246 21.72 2.80 -34.97
C ARG A 246 21.06 4.04 -35.57
N LYS A 247 21.52 4.48 -36.72
CA LYS A 247 20.91 5.62 -37.42
C LYS A 247 19.46 5.34 -37.83
N ALA A 248 19.19 4.13 -38.27
CA ALA A 248 17.84 3.71 -38.62
C ALA A 248 16.93 3.57 -37.36
N LEU A 249 17.47 3.09 -36.25
CA LEU A 249 16.75 3.05 -34.95
C LEU A 249 16.40 4.44 -34.44
N ASN A 250 17.32 5.41 -34.54
CA ASN A 250 17.00 6.79 -34.13
C ASN A 250 15.85 7.34 -34.97
N ALA A 251 15.90 7.17 -36.30
CA ALA A 251 14.80 7.57 -37.18
C ALA A 251 13.48 6.83 -36.86
N PHE A 252 13.57 5.56 -36.48
CA PHE A 252 12.38 4.82 -35.99
C PHE A 252 11.79 5.48 -34.74
N TYR A 253 12.60 5.78 -33.70
CA TYR A 253 12.10 6.36 -32.46
C TYR A 253 11.53 7.78 -32.62
N GLU A 254 12.03 8.54 -33.58
CA GLU A 254 11.48 9.86 -33.94
C GLU A 254 10.09 9.74 -34.57
N HIS A 255 9.84 8.67 -35.32
CA HIS A 255 8.65 8.48 -36.16
C HIS A 255 7.79 7.26 -35.72
N LYS A 256 8.07 6.64 -34.59
CA LYS A 256 7.42 5.38 -34.16
C LYS A 256 5.88 5.46 -34.05
N ASN A 257 5.34 6.66 -33.85
CA ASN A 257 3.91 6.92 -33.72
C ASN A 257 3.25 7.29 -35.07
N GLU A 258 4.01 7.32 -36.16
CA GLU A 258 3.48 7.53 -37.50
C GLU A 258 2.73 6.30 -37.97
N GLY A 259 1.64 6.55 -38.70
CA GLY A 259 0.80 5.50 -39.26
C GLY A 259 1.40 4.79 -40.48
N GLU A 260 0.65 3.81 -40.97
CA GLU A 260 1.05 2.96 -42.09
C GLU A 260 1.39 3.76 -43.38
N GLU A 261 0.71 4.90 -43.58
CA GLU A 261 0.99 5.80 -44.74
C GLU A 261 2.41 6.31 -44.69
N PHE A 262 2.92 6.71 -43.53
CA PHE A 262 4.32 7.13 -43.39
C PHE A 262 5.24 5.93 -43.59
N VAL A 263 4.95 4.78 -43.03
CA VAL A 263 5.77 3.57 -43.18
C VAL A 263 5.85 3.17 -44.64
N ALA A 264 4.77 3.28 -45.40
CA ALA A 264 4.73 3.00 -46.83
C ALA A 264 5.63 3.93 -47.69
N THR A 265 5.94 5.14 -47.19
CA THR A 265 6.86 6.05 -47.86
C THR A 265 8.35 5.71 -47.66
N LEU A 266 8.66 4.84 -46.71
CA LEU A 266 10.00 4.42 -46.38
C LEU A 266 10.51 3.38 -47.37
N SER A 267 11.84 3.26 -47.52
CA SER A 267 12.45 2.14 -48.24
C SER A 267 12.14 0.80 -47.58
N GLU A 268 12.08 -0.30 -48.35
CA GLU A 268 11.79 -1.64 -47.83
C GLU A 268 12.62 -2.02 -46.58
N PRO A 269 13.92 -1.80 -46.47
CA PRO A 269 14.69 -2.10 -45.28
C PRO A 269 14.19 -1.31 -44.03
N ARG A 270 13.78 -0.05 -44.22
CA ARG A 270 13.25 0.77 -43.14
C ARG A 270 11.83 0.35 -42.73
N GLN A 271 10.99 -0.09 -43.67
CA GLN A 271 9.69 -0.66 -43.38
C GLN A 271 9.83 -1.94 -42.55
N ALA A 272 10.79 -2.82 -42.93
CA ALA A 272 11.10 -4.02 -42.17
C ALA A 272 11.52 -3.69 -40.72
N LEU A 273 12.47 -2.74 -40.59
CA LEU A 273 12.88 -2.26 -39.25
C LEU A 273 11.71 -1.75 -38.45
N PHE A 274 10.82 -0.95 -39.01
CA PHE A 274 9.66 -0.40 -38.33
C PHE A 274 8.77 -1.50 -37.77
N ARG A 275 8.42 -2.52 -38.54
CA ARG A 275 7.60 -3.65 -38.14
C ARG A 275 8.29 -4.50 -37.08
N HIS A 276 9.57 -4.82 -37.27
CA HIS A 276 10.34 -5.59 -36.30
C HIS A 276 10.47 -4.88 -34.96
N MET A 277 10.76 -3.58 -34.97
CA MET A 277 10.94 -2.82 -33.73
C MET A 277 9.63 -2.63 -32.94
N LYS A 278 8.50 -2.43 -33.64
CA LYS A 278 7.19 -2.38 -32.94
C LYS A 278 6.88 -3.69 -32.21
N ARG A 279 7.10 -4.85 -32.86
CA ARG A 279 6.93 -6.16 -32.23
C ARG A 279 7.90 -6.37 -31.08
N LEU A 280 9.20 -6.08 -31.32
CA LEU A 280 10.23 -6.24 -30.30
C LEU A 280 9.94 -5.41 -29.05
N LEU A 281 9.50 -4.16 -29.18
CA LEU A 281 9.16 -3.30 -28.04
C LEU A 281 7.98 -3.86 -27.21
N GLN A 282 7.00 -4.49 -27.86
CA GLN A 282 5.89 -5.13 -27.15
C GLN A 282 6.31 -6.42 -26.45
N ASP A 283 7.17 -7.23 -27.09
CA ASP A 283 7.72 -8.43 -26.48
C ASP A 283 8.59 -8.07 -25.27
N VAL A 284 9.39 -7.02 -25.39
CA VAL A 284 10.19 -6.47 -24.30
C VAL A 284 9.31 -5.99 -23.15
N GLU A 285 8.21 -5.27 -23.45
CA GLU A 285 7.29 -4.83 -22.39
C GLU A 285 6.69 -6.01 -21.64
N ARG A 286 6.22 -7.04 -22.36
CA ARG A 286 5.70 -8.26 -21.75
C ARG A 286 6.74 -8.99 -20.91
N ALA A 287 7.95 -9.15 -21.43
CA ALA A 287 9.05 -9.79 -20.73
C ALA A 287 9.46 -9.00 -19.46
N LYS A 288 9.59 -7.68 -19.58
CA LYS A 288 9.90 -6.78 -18.46
C LYS A 288 8.87 -6.91 -17.33
N VAL A 289 7.58 -6.81 -17.66
CA VAL A 289 6.49 -6.94 -16.67
C VAL A 289 6.52 -8.32 -16.03
N SER A 290 6.72 -9.38 -16.82
CA SER A 290 6.78 -10.75 -16.31
C SER A 290 7.99 -10.97 -15.39
N VAL A 291 9.16 -10.42 -15.75
CA VAL A 291 10.35 -10.45 -14.88
C VAL A 291 10.09 -9.70 -13.58
N CYS A 292 9.52 -8.49 -13.65
CA CYS A 292 9.21 -7.69 -12.46
C CYS A 292 8.24 -8.43 -11.52
N ASN A 293 7.22 -9.09 -12.06
CA ASN A 293 6.27 -9.85 -11.26
C ASN A 293 6.89 -11.11 -10.62
N ALA A 294 7.96 -11.63 -11.20
CA ALA A 294 8.67 -12.81 -10.69
C ALA A 294 9.80 -12.47 -9.69
N ILE A 295 10.19 -11.19 -9.60
CA ILE A 295 11.22 -10.79 -8.63
C ILE A 295 10.62 -10.80 -7.23
N ALA A 296 11.11 -11.71 -6.41
CA ALA A 296 10.76 -11.77 -5.00
C ALA A 296 11.61 -10.80 -4.16
N ASN A 297 12.87 -10.58 -4.52
CA ASN A 297 13.85 -9.80 -3.78
C ASN A 297 14.35 -8.59 -4.56
N TRP A 298 14.03 -7.40 -4.07
CA TRP A 298 14.40 -6.13 -4.66
C TRP A 298 15.62 -5.45 -3.99
N ARG A 299 16.34 -6.15 -3.14
CA ARG A 299 17.59 -5.63 -2.55
C ARG A 299 18.66 -5.49 -3.63
N LEU A 300 19.53 -4.51 -3.46
CA LEU A 300 20.62 -4.26 -4.41
C LEU A 300 21.71 -5.33 -4.37
N ASP A 301 21.85 -6.02 -3.23
CA ASP A 301 22.80 -7.11 -3.03
C ASP A 301 22.19 -8.50 -3.28
N ALA A 302 20.91 -8.56 -3.70
CA ALA A 302 20.25 -9.83 -3.96
C ALA A 302 20.93 -10.60 -5.10
N ASP A 303 21.15 -11.90 -4.88
CA ASP A 303 21.52 -12.81 -5.96
C ASP A 303 20.29 -13.08 -6.85
N LEU A 304 20.35 -12.62 -8.09
CA LEU A 304 19.31 -12.80 -9.08
C LEU A 304 19.67 -13.89 -10.11
N SER A 305 20.74 -14.65 -9.90
CA SER A 305 21.23 -15.65 -10.86
C SER A 305 20.28 -16.83 -11.09
N GLY A 306 19.41 -17.15 -10.12
CA GLY A 306 18.34 -18.13 -10.23
C GLY A 306 16.98 -17.57 -10.62
N ALA A 307 16.87 -16.27 -10.86
CA ALA A 307 15.61 -15.62 -11.16
C ALA A 307 15.05 -16.05 -12.52
N VAL A 308 13.72 -16.05 -12.60
CA VAL A 308 13.02 -16.41 -13.83
C VAL A 308 13.41 -15.48 -14.97
N SER A 309 13.65 -16.03 -16.13
CA SER A 309 13.95 -15.30 -17.35
C SER A 309 12.88 -15.54 -18.41
N TYR A 310 12.55 -14.49 -19.17
CA TYR A 310 11.54 -14.55 -20.21
C TYR A 310 12.14 -14.37 -21.60
N PRO A 311 11.69 -15.15 -22.61
CA PRO A 311 12.19 -15.04 -23.96
C PRO A 311 11.66 -13.77 -24.62
N ILE A 312 12.50 -13.19 -25.47
CA ILE A 312 12.20 -12.09 -26.37
C ILE A 312 12.61 -12.52 -27.77
N ASP A 313 11.72 -12.41 -28.72
CA ASP A 313 11.97 -12.71 -30.12
C ASP A 313 12.64 -11.53 -30.82
N VAL A 314 13.90 -11.70 -31.19
CA VAL A 314 14.74 -10.64 -31.70
C VAL A 314 15.20 -10.92 -33.16
N PRO A 315 14.97 -10.03 -34.10
CA PRO A 315 15.46 -10.20 -35.49
C PRO A 315 16.98 -10.10 -35.58
N CYS A 316 17.65 -11.07 -36.20
CA CYS A 316 19.07 -11.05 -36.42
C CYS A 316 19.49 -9.99 -37.47
N ASP A 317 18.60 -9.65 -38.40
CA ASP A 317 18.71 -8.56 -39.35
C ASP A 317 17.42 -7.74 -39.37
N PRO A 318 17.36 -6.65 -38.58
CA PRO A 318 16.13 -5.86 -38.43
C PRO A 318 15.76 -5.12 -39.74
N MET A 319 16.69 -4.98 -40.69
CA MET A 319 16.46 -4.30 -41.96
C MET A 319 15.93 -5.26 -43.05
N SER A 320 15.80 -6.54 -42.75
CA SER A 320 15.31 -7.56 -43.70
C SER A 320 13.93 -8.06 -43.29
N ALA A 321 12.98 -8.06 -44.20
CA ALA A 321 11.64 -8.59 -43.97
C ALA A 321 11.62 -10.12 -43.69
N THR A 322 12.65 -10.83 -44.11
CA THR A 322 12.83 -12.28 -43.96
C THR A 322 13.88 -12.63 -42.91
N SER A 323 14.10 -11.78 -41.94
CA SER A 323 15.06 -11.98 -40.87
C SER A 323 14.85 -13.27 -40.12
N GLN A 324 15.92 -13.97 -39.76
CA GLN A 324 15.87 -15.02 -38.74
C GLN A 324 15.58 -14.40 -37.38
N ILE A 325 14.80 -15.09 -36.56
CA ILE A 325 14.48 -14.65 -35.22
C ILE A 325 15.32 -15.46 -34.23
N ALA A 326 16.01 -14.78 -33.34
CA ALA A 326 16.76 -15.34 -32.24
C ALA A 326 16.00 -15.13 -30.92
N GLY A 327 15.91 -16.19 -30.11
CA GLY A 327 15.38 -16.06 -28.77
C GLY A 327 16.44 -15.50 -27.81
N VAL A 328 16.27 -14.28 -27.35
CA VAL A 328 17.09 -13.67 -26.27
C VAL A 328 16.30 -13.77 -24.96
N ARG A 329 16.99 -14.00 -23.86
CA ARG A 329 16.30 -14.07 -22.55
C ARG A 329 16.60 -12.81 -21.74
N LEU A 330 15.54 -12.20 -21.22
CA LEU A 330 15.63 -11.13 -20.23
C LEU A 330 15.48 -11.77 -18.84
N ASP A 331 16.48 -11.61 -18.00
CA ASP A 331 16.45 -11.99 -16.60
C ASP A 331 16.47 -10.77 -15.67
N ALA A 332 16.23 -10.98 -14.39
CA ALA A 332 16.17 -9.94 -13.38
C ALA A 332 17.52 -9.23 -13.18
N GLY A 333 18.64 -9.96 -13.29
CA GLY A 333 20.00 -9.41 -13.17
C GLY A 333 20.30 -8.41 -14.29
N LYS A 334 19.97 -8.79 -15.52
CA LYS A 334 20.13 -7.91 -16.69
C LYS A 334 19.22 -6.69 -16.61
N LEU A 335 17.97 -6.87 -16.19
CA LEU A 335 17.03 -5.77 -16.02
C LEU A 335 17.54 -4.79 -14.95
N ARG A 336 18.05 -5.29 -13.80
CA ARG A 336 18.66 -4.46 -12.76
C ARG A 336 19.88 -3.70 -13.29
N GLU A 337 20.76 -4.35 -14.03
CA GLU A 337 21.94 -3.73 -14.60
C GLU A 337 21.58 -2.56 -15.52
N ILE A 338 20.64 -2.76 -16.45
CA ILE A 338 20.17 -1.71 -17.35
C ILE A 338 19.54 -0.58 -16.53
N PHE A 339 18.66 -0.90 -15.58
CA PHE A 339 17.98 0.10 -14.76
C PHE A 339 18.97 0.93 -13.96
N GLU A 340 19.90 0.31 -13.25
CA GLU A 340 20.82 1.03 -12.36
C GLU A 340 21.84 1.84 -13.17
N LYS A 341 22.51 1.21 -14.15
CA LYS A 341 23.63 1.84 -14.88
C LYS A 341 23.20 2.83 -15.96
N GLN A 342 22.07 2.59 -16.63
CA GLN A 342 21.67 3.40 -17.78
C GLN A 342 20.49 4.34 -17.49
N VAL A 343 19.71 4.09 -16.42
CA VAL A 343 18.55 4.90 -16.10
C VAL A 343 18.76 5.64 -14.78
N TRP A 344 19.00 4.92 -13.68
CA TRP A 344 19.11 5.51 -12.36
C TRP A 344 20.27 6.47 -12.24
N ILE A 345 21.51 5.99 -12.41
CA ILE A 345 22.71 6.80 -12.18
C ILE A 345 22.76 8.03 -13.09
N PRO A 346 22.62 7.92 -14.42
CA PRO A 346 22.77 9.06 -15.31
C PRO A 346 21.55 9.98 -15.42
N LYS A 347 20.37 9.53 -15.01
CA LYS A 347 19.12 10.26 -15.28
C LYS A 347 18.30 10.53 -14.01
N LEU A 348 17.70 9.50 -13.40
CA LEU A 348 16.71 9.69 -12.33
C LEU A 348 17.35 10.34 -11.10
N ARG A 349 18.48 9.79 -10.64
CA ARG A 349 19.23 10.32 -9.49
C ARG A 349 19.57 11.79 -9.67
N GLN A 350 20.07 12.17 -10.83
CA GLN A 350 20.44 13.56 -11.12
C GLN A 350 19.23 14.48 -11.12
N THR A 351 18.11 14.03 -11.68
CA THR A 351 16.86 14.79 -11.70
C THR A 351 16.37 15.06 -10.28
N ILE A 352 16.41 14.06 -9.42
CA ILE A 352 16.01 14.21 -8.01
C ILE A 352 16.93 15.20 -7.29
N ILE A 353 18.25 15.05 -7.42
CA ILE A 353 19.21 15.96 -6.79
C ILE A 353 19.00 17.41 -7.26
N GLN A 354 18.85 17.62 -8.57
CA GLN A 354 18.62 18.96 -9.11
C GLN A 354 17.30 19.57 -8.64
N THR A 355 16.27 18.76 -8.45
CA THR A 355 14.97 19.23 -7.93
C THR A 355 15.10 19.62 -6.47
N LEU A 356 15.80 18.83 -5.65
CA LEU A 356 16.07 19.13 -4.25
C LEU A 356 16.94 20.39 -4.11
N GLU A 357 17.94 20.57 -4.97
CA GLU A 357 18.77 21.79 -4.98
C GLU A 357 17.97 23.03 -5.33
N ARG A 358 17.05 22.93 -6.29
CA ARG A 358 16.13 24.04 -6.62
C ARG A 358 15.23 24.42 -5.44
N ALA A 359 14.74 23.42 -4.72
CA ALA A 359 13.89 23.64 -3.54
C ALA A 359 14.65 24.15 -2.31
N LYS A 360 15.97 24.04 -2.29
CA LYS A 360 16.81 24.28 -1.10
C LYS A 360 16.63 25.69 -0.47
N ALA A 361 16.50 26.71 -1.30
CA ALA A 361 16.30 28.08 -0.83
C ALA A 361 14.96 28.23 -0.10
N ASP A 362 13.90 27.67 -0.65
CA ASP A 362 12.55 27.72 -0.08
C ASP A 362 12.37 26.80 1.13
N LEU A 363 13.15 25.71 1.20
CA LEU A 363 13.15 24.81 2.36
C LEU A 363 13.68 25.49 3.65
N SER A 364 14.50 26.54 3.51
CA SER A 364 14.99 27.33 4.65
C SER A 364 15.57 26.47 5.79
N GLY A 365 16.35 25.43 5.45
CA GLY A 365 16.94 24.49 6.39
C GLY A 365 16.03 23.37 6.87
N GLN A 366 14.80 23.27 6.35
CA GLN A 366 13.91 22.15 6.63
C GLN A 366 14.25 20.96 5.72
N THR A 367 13.97 19.74 6.20
CA THR A 367 14.20 18.50 5.47
C THR A 367 12.90 17.96 4.87
N VAL A 368 13.03 17.14 3.85
CA VAL A 368 11.90 16.37 3.32
C VAL A 368 11.39 15.41 4.41
N SER A 369 10.09 15.43 4.64
CA SER A 369 9.45 14.58 5.66
C SER A 369 8.94 13.25 5.08
N VAL A 370 8.54 13.24 3.81
CA VAL A 370 8.00 12.05 3.18
C VAL A 370 8.40 11.98 1.71
N VAL A 371 8.70 10.79 1.23
CA VAL A 371 8.88 10.48 -0.19
C VAL A 371 7.71 9.61 -0.64
N LEU A 372 7.00 10.07 -1.67
CA LEU A 372 5.84 9.39 -2.23
C LEU A 372 6.18 8.86 -3.61
N LEU A 373 6.01 7.55 -3.81
CA LEU A 373 6.26 6.88 -5.08
C LEU A 373 4.95 6.69 -5.84
N SER A 374 4.95 6.99 -7.14
CA SER A 374 3.82 6.87 -8.05
C SER A 374 4.28 6.48 -9.46
N GLY A 375 3.33 6.13 -10.31
CA GLY A 375 3.56 5.78 -11.71
C GLY A 375 3.97 4.31 -11.93
N GLY A 376 3.60 3.77 -13.10
CA GLY A 376 3.76 2.34 -13.40
C GLY A 376 5.19 1.83 -13.37
N SER A 377 6.16 2.67 -13.74
CA SER A 377 7.58 2.31 -13.71
C SER A 377 8.17 2.29 -12.31
N SER A 378 7.49 2.84 -11.29
CA SER A 378 7.85 2.68 -9.88
C SER A 378 7.68 1.23 -9.38
N ASN A 379 6.99 0.37 -10.15
CA ASN A 379 6.97 -1.07 -9.91
C ASN A 379 8.35 -1.74 -10.10
N LEU A 380 9.33 -1.04 -10.68
CA LEU A 380 10.74 -1.36 -10.56
C LEU A 380 11.23 -0.98 -9.14
N ARG A 381 10.91 -1.83 -8.17
CA ARG A 381 11.05 -1.54 -6.75
C ARG A 381 12.47 -1.33 -6.26
N TRP A 382 13.49 -1.51 -7.14
CA TRP A 382 14.85 -1.05 -6.86
C TRP A 382 14.95 0.47 -6.66
N LEU A 383 13.94 1.23 -7.11
CA LEU A 383 13.91 2.68 -6.93
C LEU A 383 14.08 3.07 -5.46
N ARG A 384 13.38 2.37 -4.55
CA ARG A 384 13.46 2.64 -3.11
C ARG A 384 14.86 2.41 -2.53
N PRO A 385 15.47 1.22 -2.61
CA PRO A 385 16.81 1.01 -2.05
C PRO A 385 17.90 1.83 -2.75
N LEU A 386 17.69 2.23 -4.01
CA LEU A 386 18.59 3.16 -4.70
C LEU A 386 18.47 4.58 -4.14
N LEU A 387 17.28 5.04 -3.82
CA LEU A 387 17.05 6.31 -3.10
C LEU A 387 17.74 6.30 -1.72
N GLU A 388 17.52 5.24 -0.94
CA GLU A 388 18.12 5.08 0.39
C GLU A 388 19.65 5.01 0.33
N ARG A 389 20.24 4.42 -0.71
CA ARG A 389 21.68 4.34 -0.89
C ARG A 389 22.31 5.65 -1.34
N ASP A 390 21.73 6.33 -2.32
CA ASP A 390 22.41 7.38 -3.09
C ASP A 390 21.98 8.80 -2.71
N ILE A 391 20.86 8.98 -1.98
CA ILE A 391 20.31 10.29 -1.61
C ILE A 391 20.11 10.39 -0.09
N LYS A 392 21.08 9.87 0.67
CA LYS A 392 20.97 9.74 2.13
C LYS A 392 20.78 11.07 2.87
N LEU A 393 21.60 12.07 2.60
CA LEU A 393 21.60 13.30 3.39
C LEU A 393 20.31 14.13 3.27
N PRO A 394 19.77 14.42 2.07
CA PRO A 394 18.53 15.17 1.93
C PRO A 394 17.29 14.41 2.44
N LEU A 395 17.37 13.08 2.52
CA LEU A 395 16.24 12.21 2.89
C LEU A 395 16.47 11.47 4.23
N GLN A 396 17.45 11.90 5.03
CA GLN A 396 17.87 11.22 6.26
C GLN A 396 16.70 10.94 7.22
N ASP A 397 15.77 11.90 7.32
CA ASP A 397 14.61 11.82 8.21
C ASP A 397 13.30 11.54 7.45
N ALA A 398 13.39 11.34 6.15
CA ALA A 398 12.21 11.13 5.31
C ALA A 398 11.72 9.67 5.37
N GLN A 399 10.41 9.53 5.38
CA GLN A 399 9.75 8.23 5.22
C GLN A 399 9.46 7.99 3.75
N ILE A 400 9.93 6.87 3.20
CA ILE A 400 9.61 6.48 1.82
C ILE A 400 8.35 5.61 1.86
N LEU A 401 7.26 6.11 1.29
CA LEU A 401 5.95 5.49 1.34
C LEU A 401 5.52 4.94 -0.02
N GLU A 402 5.07 3.71 0.00
CA GLU A 402 4.38 3.07 -1.12
C GLU A 402 2.88 3.07 -0.81
N LEU A 403 2.15 3.99 -1.40
CA LEU A 403 0.75 4.27 -1.05
C LEU A 403 -0.26 3.24 -1.59
N SER A 404 0.16 2.36 -2.49
CA SER A 404 -0.66 1.30 -3.08
C SER A 404 0.21 0.13 -3.50
N GLU A 405 -0.37 -1.05 -3.62
CA GLU A 405 0.30 -2.22 -4.22
C GLU A 405 0.63 -1.98 -5.70
N ASN A 406 -0.21 -1.21 -6.38
CA ASN A 406 0.00 -0.80 -7.77
C ASN A 406 0.14 0.72 -7.86
N PHE A 407 1.33 1.19 -8.17
CA PHE A 407 1.65 2.62 -8.26
C PHE A 407 0.88 3.36 -9.37
N GLN A 408 0.35 2.65 -10.37
CA GLN A 408 -0.44 3.24 -11.46
C GLN A 408 -1.80 3.79 -11.02
N GLU A 409 -2.29 3.37 -9.86
CA GLU A 409 -3.62 3.74 -9.36
C GLU A 409 -3.63 5.04 -8.55
N ILE A 410 -2.47 5.48 -8.09
CA ILE A 410 -2.34 6.51 -7.05
C ILE A 410 -2.82 7.86 -7.55
N VAL A 411 -2.44 8.24 -8.76
CA VAL A 411 -2.86 9.52 -9.36
C VAL A 411 -4.38 9.56 -9.51
N ALA A 412 -4.98 8.53 -10.09
CA ALA A 412 -6.45 8.48 -10.25
C ALA A 412 -7.18 8.59 -8.92
N LYS A 413 -6.70 7.87 -7.88
CA LYS A 413 -7.27 7.94 -6.53
C LYS A 413 -7.17 9.34 -5.92
N GLY A 414 -6.03 10.00 -6.12
CA GLY A 414 -5.85 11.38 -5.69
C GLY A 414 -6.76 12.37 -6.40
N LEU A 415 -6.98 12.16 -7.69
CA LEU A 415 -7.92 12.97 -8.49
C LEU A 415 -9.36 12.81 -8.00
N ALA A 416 -9.83 11.59 -7.74
CA ALA A 416 -11.18 11.37 -7.21
C ALA A 416 -11.34 12.02 -5.83
N THR A 417 -10.30 11.89 -4.99
CA THR A 417 -10.25 12.54 -3.68
C THR A 417 -10.41 14.05 -3.78
N GLU A 418 -9.64 14.67 -4.65
CA GLU A 418 -9.68 16.11 -4.85
C GLU A 418 -10.94 16.57 -5.59
N CYS A 419 -11.49 15.74 -6.50
CA CYS A 419 -12.75 16.01 -7.18
C CYS A 419 -13.89 16.10 -6.17
N ALA A 420 -14.02 15.11 -5.29
CA ALA A 420 -15.00 15.13 -4.22
C ALA A 420 -14.80 16.37 -3.32
N ARG A 421 -13.55 16.65 -2.91
CA ARG A 421 -13.22 17.79 -2.07
C ARG A 421 -13.65 19.13 -2.71
N ARG A 422 -13.44 19.33 -4.01
CA ARG A 422 -13.75 20.59 -4.69
C ARG A 422 -15.24 20.78 -4.93
N PHE A 423 -15.93 19.72 -5.26
CA PHE A 423 -17.26 19.81 -5.86
C PHE A 423 -18.39 19.26 -5.00
N TYR A 424 -18.10 18.66 -3.85
CA TYR A 424 -19.12 18.00 -3.02
C TYR A 424 -20.31 18.91 -2.67
N THR A 425 -20.07 20.18 -2.48
CA THR A 425 -21.08 21.16 -2.10
C THR A 425 -21.25 22.31 -3.10
N GLY A 426 -21.12 22.01 -4.40
CA GLY A 426 -21.29 23.01 -5.45
C GLY A 426 -20.21 24.09 -5.44
N GLY A 427 -18.98 23.75 -5.10
CA GLY A 427 -17.83 24.65 -5.12
C GLY A 427 -17.69 25.57 -3.91
N ARG A 428 -18.52 25.43 -2.88
CA ARG A 428 -18.45 26.27 -1.66
C ARG A 428 -17.46 25.78 -0.61
N GLY A 429 -16.80 24.63 -0.83
CA GLY A 429 -15.75 24.13 0.06
C GLY A 429 -16.24 23.70 1.44
N ASP A 430 -17.51 23.39 1.63
CA ASP A 430 -18.08 22.91 2.89
C ASP A 430 -17.79 21.44 3.15
N PHE A 431 -16.79 20.93 2.48
CA PHE A 431 -16.26 19.61 2.69
C PHE A 431 -15.63 19.55 4.08
N ARG A 432 -16.17 18.73 4.95
CA ARG A 432 -15.65 18.61 6.30
C ARG A 432 -14.53 17.59 6.36
N ALA A 433 -13.35 18.04 6.67
CA ALA A 433 -12.30 17.15 7.16
C ALA A 433 -12.65 16.77 8.60
N VAL A 434 -12.74 15.49 8.86
CA VAL A 434 -12.98 14.94 10.20
C VAL A 434 -11.89 13.94 10.54
N THR A 435 -11.65 13.74 11.83
CA THR A 435 -10.76 12.70 12.30
C THR A 435 -11.32 11.33 11.93
N TYR A 436 -10.47 10.46 11.40
CA TYR A 436 -10.88 9.09 11.07
C TYR A 436 -10.93 8.21 12.33
N ASN A 437 -9.84 8.25 13.10
CA ASN A 437 -9.69 7.49 14.34
C ASN A 437 -9.87 8.37 15.57
N ARG A 438 -10.12 7.75 16.69
CA ARG A 438 -10.03 8.41 18.00
C ARG A 438 -8.58 8.85 18.23
N LEU A 439 -8.38 10.01 18.79
CA LEU A 439 -7.11 10.45 19.35
C LEU A 439 -7.12 10.23 20.85
N CYS A 440 -6.21 9.40 21.30
CA CYS A 440 -6.07 9.06 22.73
C CYS A 440 -4.75 9.61 23.27
N LEU A 441 -4.68 9.76 24.58
CA LEU A 441 -3.48 10.11 25.30
C LEU A 441 -3.17 9.07 26.37
N ALA A 442 -1.95 8.53 26.33
CA ALA A 442 -1.42 7.72 27.40
C ALA A 442 -0.21 8.40 28.04
N LEU A 443 0.01 8.16 29.30
CA LEU A 443 1.05 8.79 30.12
C LEU A 443 1.84 7.73 30.86
N ARG A 444 3.12 7.98 31.03
CA ARG A 444 3.98 7.15 31.86
C ARG A 444 4.85 8.04 32.76
N ALA A 445 4.73 7.85 34.06
CA ALA A 445 5.49 8.59 35.06
C ALA A 445 6.78 7.81 35.45
N ASP A 446 7.95 8.45 35.41
CA ASP A 446 9.22 7.91 35.93
C ASP A 446 9.56 6.50 35.43
N GLU A 447 9.26 6.19 34.15
CA GLU A 447 9.45 4.87 33.57
C GLU A 447 8.57 3.76 34.23
N GLY A 448 7.50 4.15 34.91
CA GLY A 448 6.51 3.25 35.48
C GLY A 448 5.54 2.67 34.43
N GLN A 449 4.42 2.16 34.86
CA GLN A 449 3.39 1.63 33.95
C GLN A 449 2.79 2.75 33.09
N LEU A 450 2.46 2.41 31.84
CA LEU A 450 1.70 3.28 30.97
C LEU A 450 0.26 3.38 31.48
N GLU A 451 -0.23 4.60 31.63
CA GLU A 451 -1.57 4.87 32.15
C GLU A 451 -2.44 5.50 31.07
N ILE A 452 -3.56 4.90 30.79
CA ILE A 452 -4.68 5.54 30.10
C ILE A 452 -5.68 5.96 31.16
N ARG A 453 -6.05 7.23 31.15
CA ARG A 453 -6.93 7.74 32.21
C ARG A 453 -8.08 8.54 31.64
N ARG A 454 -9.18 8.55 32.37
CA ARG A 454 -10.32 9.44 32.11
C ARG A 454 -9.90 10.89 32.26
N PHE A 455 -10.15 11.65 31.22
CA PHE A 455 -9.85 13.07 31.19
C PHE A 455 -11.12 13.86 31.48
N ARG A 456 -10.98 14.88 32.30
CA ARG A 456 -12.04 15.88 32.45
C ARG A 456 -11.68 17.06 31.55
N PRO A 457 -12.48 17.37 30.51
CA PRO A 457 -12.25 18.56 29.71
C PRO A 457 -12.35 19.78 30.62
N VAL A 458 -11.38 20.66 30.51
CA VAL A 458 -11.44 21.98 31.16
C VAL A 458 -12.39 22.83 30.31
N LYS A 459 -13.50 23.29 30.87
CA LYS A 459 -14.45 24.15 30.18
C LYS A 459 -13.71 25.43 29.69
N THR A 460 -13.45 25.48 28.41
CA THR A 460 -13.05 26.75 27.76
C THR A 460 -14.28 27.60 27.56
N VAL A 461 -14.19 28.87 27.84
CA VAL A 461 -15.29 29.82 27.96
C VAL A 461 -16.08 30.04 26.65
N ASN A 462 -15.67 29.52 25.51
CA ASN A 462 -16.24 29.85 24.21
C ASN A 462 -16.43 28.70 23.21
N ALA A 463 -16.40 27.45 23.64
CA ALA A 463 -16.62 26.36 22.70
C ALA A 463 -17.95 25.67 22.96
N ALA A 464 -18.83 25.67 21.97
CA ALA A 464 -19.90 24.70 21.84
C ALA A 464 -19.28 23.32 21.56
N GLN A 465 -18.67 22.71 22.57
CA GLN A 465 -18.31 21.30 22.50
C GLN A 465 -19.60 20.49 22.65
N PRO A 466 -19.82 19.45 21.82
CA PRO A 466 -20.83 18.47 22.16
C PRO A 466 -20.48 17.92 23.54
N ALA A 467 -21.48 17.88 24.41
CA ALA A 467 -21.34 17.28 25.71
C ALA A 467 -20.97 15.81 25.52
N HIS A 468 -19.69 15.49 25.58
CA HIS A 468 -19.24 14.12 25.62
C HIS A 468 -19.55 13.59 27.02
N ASP A 469 -20.32 12.52 27.05
CA ASP A 469 -20.53 11.73 28.26
C ASP A 469 -19.16 11.37 28.86
N GLU A 470 -19.07 11.40 30.17
CA GLU A 470 -17.86 11.14 30.97
C GLU A 470 -17.29 9.72 30.82
N THR A 471 -17.73 8.97 29.81
CA THR A 471 -17.55 7.52 29.70
C THR A 471 -16.36 7.05 28.87
N ASP A 472 -15.76 7.90 28.03
CA ASP A 472 -14.65 7.47 27.18
C ASP A 472 -13.30 7.77 27.85
N GLU A 473 -12.72 6.79 28.51
CA GLU A 473 -11.40 6.88 29.14
C GLU A 473 -10.30 7.08 28.09
N GLY A 474 -9.42 8.04 28.32
CA GLY A 474 -8.23 8.29 27.50
C GLY A 474 -8.47 8.94 26.15
N VAL A 475 -9.70 9.12 25.71
CA VAL A 475 -10.02 9.73 24.43
C VAL A 475 -9.98 11.25 24.51
N LEU A 476 -9.08 11.89 23.76
CA LEU A 476 -9.02 13.33 23.64
C LEU A 476 -10.00 13.84 22.58
N LEU A 477 -10.03 13.17 21.45
CA LEU A 477 -10.91 13.47 20.33
C LEU A 477 -11.55 12.17 19.84
N PRO A 478 -12.88 12.07 19.81
CA PRO A 478 -13.57 10.93 19.24
C PRO A 478 -13.36 10.89 17.72
N ALA A 479 -13.61 9.73 17.10
CA ALA A 479 -13.69 9.61 15.67
C ALA A 479 -14.77 10.53 15.09
N ALA A 480 -14.62 10.95 13.85
CA ALA A 480 -15.52 11.88 13.15
C ALA A 480 -15.57 13.30 13.78
N SER A 481 -14.61 13.68 14.60
CA SER A 481 -14.49 15.06 15.10
C SER A 481 -14.19 16.03 13.96
N SER A 482 -15.04 17.04 13.77
CA SER A 482 -14.85 18.05 12.72
C SER A 482 -13.69 18.98 13.03
N LEU A 483 -12.74 19.09 12.11
CA LEU A 483 -11.60 19.99 12.26
C LEU A 483 -11.99 21.46 12.15
N ARG A 484 -13.06 21.80 11.43
CA ARG A 484 -13.54 23.18 11.33
C ARG A 484 -13.91 23.77 12.70
N GLY A 485 -14.46 22.94 13.59
CA GLY A 485 -14.75 23.32 14.96
C GLY A 485 -13.54 23.34 15.90
N LEU A 486 -12.46 22.72 15.51
CA LEU A 486 -11.26 22.54 16.33
C LEU A 486 -10.11 23.48 15.93
N THR A 487 -10.17 24.01 14.71
CA THR A 487 -9.08 24.79 14.14
C THR A 487 -8.83 26.08 14.93
N ASN A 488 -7.58 26.31 15.29
CA ASN A 488 -7.13 27.46 16.07
C ASN A 488 -7.76 27.60 17.47
N GLN A 489 -8.44 26.56 17.94
CA GLN A 489 -8.92 26.50 19.32
C GLN A 489 -7.98 25.63 20.15
N ALA A 490 -7.67 26.09 21.34
CA ALA A 490 -6.93 25.29 22.31
C ALA A 490 -7.90 24.42 23.10
N LEU A 491 -7.76 23.12 22.96
CA LEU A 491 -8.49 22.14 23.76
C LEU A 491 -7.65 21.77 24.97
N SER A 492 -8.22 21.84 26.15
CA SER A 492 -7.47 21.57 27.39
C SER A 492 -8.13 20.48 28.21
N TRP A 493 -7.31 19.59 28.73
CA TRP A 493 -7.72 18.50 29.62
C TRP A 493 -6.90 18.49 30.90
N LYS A 494 -7.53 18.18 32.00
CA LYS A 494 -6.89 17.97 33.28
C LYS A 494 -6.76 16.47 33.55
N VAL A 495 -5.51 16.02 33.64
CA VAL A 495 -5.17 14.60 33.79
C VAL A 495 -4.60 14.37 35.19
N ARG A 496 -5.13 13.38 35.92
CA ARG A 496 -4.62 13.00 37.20
C ARG A 496 -3.90 11.67 37.12
N LEU A 497 -2.62 11.67 37.50
CA LEU A 497 -1.78 10.48 37.56
C LEU A 497 -2.02 9.72 38.87
N SER A 498 -1.77 8.40 38.85
CA SER A 498 -1.85 7.56 40.05
C SER A 498 -0.82 7.99 41.08
N THR A 499 0.37 8.35 40.62
CA THR A 499 1.48 8.84 41.47
C THR A 499 2.05 10.11 40.89
N ALA A 500 2.50 11.03 41.76
CA ALA A 500 3.20 12.22 41.30
C ALA A 500 4.60 11.84 40.76
N PRO A 501 4.93 12.22 39.51
CA PRO A 501 6.22 11.93 38.91
C PRO A 501 7.36 12.59 39.67
N LYS A 502 8.51 11.90 39.73
CA LYS A 502 9.71 12.40 40.42
C LYS A 502 10.76 12.94 39.47
N ARG A 503 10.89 12.32 38.29
CA ARG A 503 11.96 12.61 37.33
C ARG A 503 11.45 13.07 35.97
N CYS A 504 10.51 12.31 35.39
CA CYS A 504 10.00 12.60 34.05
C CYS A 504 8.58 12.07 33.84
N ILE A 505 7.96 12.59 32.80
CA ILE A 505 6.70 12.08 32.27
C ILE A 505 6.87 11.86 30.78
N ASP A 506 6.48 10.69 30.32
CA ASP A 506 6.34 10.39 28.90
C ASP A 506 4.88 10.56 28.50
N TYR A 507 4.65 11.29 27.43
CA TYR A 507 3.35 11.49 26.80
C TYR A 507 3.32 10.77 25.48
N TYR A 508 2.27 10.01 25.21
CA TYR A 508 2.03 9.28 23.97
C TYR A 508 0.68 9.67 23.41
N PHE A 509 0.66 10.29 22.25
CA PHE A 509 -0.56 10.46 21.47
C PHE A 509 -0.77 9.23 20.62
N LEU A 510 -1.92 8.62 20.75
CA LEU A 510 -2.24 7.32 20.20
C LEU A 510 -3.50 7.44 19.36
N ARG A 511 -3.58 6.71 18.27
CA ARG A 511 -4.80 6.58 17.46
C ARG A 511 -5.42 5.24 17.67
N SER A 512 -6.73 5.22 17.81
CA SER A 512 -7.49 3.99 17.85
C SER A 512 -8.91 4.20 17.35
N SER A 513 -9.39 3.25 16.57
CA SER A 513 -10.82 3.11 16.28
C SER A 513 -11.56 2.33 17.37
N PHE A 514 -10.85 1.87 18.39
CA PHE A 514 -11.29 0.92 19.42
C PHE A 514 -11.15 1.49 20.82
N ASP A 515 -11.53 0.69 21.80
CA ASP A 515 -11.45 1.08 23.20
C ASP A 515 -9.99 1.38 23.59
N PRO A 516 -9.73 2.54 24.22
CA PRO A 516 -8.39 2.93 24.64
C PRO A 516 -7.82 2.10 25.79
N GLU A 517 -8.59 1.21 26.43
CA GLU A 517 -8.08 0.35 27.49
C GLU A 517 -7.09 -0.70 26.97
N ASP A 518 -7.17 -1.07 25.69
CA ASP A 518 -6.20 -1.96 25.07
C ASP A 518 -5.04 -1.19 24.45
N LEU A 519 -3.96 -1.08 25.22
CA LEU A 519 -2.74 -0.37 24.80
C LEU A 519 -2.04 -0.98 23.59
N ASP A 520 -2.18 -2.28 23.36
CA ASP A 520 -1.59 -2.99 22.23
C ASP A 520 -2.28 -2.62 20.91
N ALA A 521 -3.50 -2.13 21.01
CA ALA A 521 -4.33 -1.68 19.91
C ALA A 521 -4.01 -0.26 19.40
N LEU A 522 -3.20 0.48 20.13
CA LEU A 522 -3.01 1.89 19.92
C LEU A 522 -1.76 2.19 19.08
N HIS A 523 -1.93 2.95 18.00
CA HIS A 523 -0.81 3.43 17.21
C HIS A 523 -0.22 4.70 17.81
N ASN A 524 1.05 4.66 18.20
CA ASN A 524 1.77 5.85 18.64
C ASN A 524 1.95 6.81 17.45
N VAL A 525 1.38 7.99 17.58
CA VAL A 525 1.46 9.08 16.60
C VAL A 525 2.61 10.03 16.94
N ALA A 526 2.73 10.36 18.22
CA ALA A 526 3.81 11.22 18.73
C ALA A 526 4.06 10.90 20.19
N SER A 527 5.31 11.02 20.61
CA SER A 527 5.71 10.90 22.01
C SER A 527 6.60 12.07 22.41
N THR A 528 6.47 12.48 23.64
CA THR A 528 7.28 13.54 24.23
C THR A 528 7.67 13.16 25.64
N ARG A 529 8.97 13.23 25.97
CA ARG A 529 9.47 13.08 27.34
C ARG A 529 9.74 14.45 27.93
N ILE A 530 9.18 14.71 29.10
CA ILE A 530 9.37 15.93 29.85
C ILE A 530 10.08 15.60 31.16
N PHE A 531 11.22 16.24 31.39
CA PHE A 531 11.99 16.10 32.61
C PHE A 531 11.60 17.17 33.64
N THR A 532 11.56 16.78 34.90
CA THR A 532 11.37 17.71 35.99
C THR A 532 12.58 18.64 36.09
N PRO A 533 12.44 19.97 36.02
CA PRO A 533 13.53 20.86 36.30
C PRO A 533 14.06 20.71 37.72
N ALA A 534 15.35 20.88 37.90
CA ALA A 534 15.98 20.80 39.23
C ALA A 534 15.26 21.70 40.24
N GLY A 535 14.84 21.10 41.35
CA GLY A 535 14.13 21.82 42.42
C GLY A 535 12.62 21.96 42.28
N THR A 536 12.03 21.51 41.20
CA THR A 536 10.57 21.49 41.03
C THR A 536 10.03 20.06 41.21
N LYS A 537 8.80 19.95 41.68
CA LYS A 537 8.07 18.67 41.76
C LYS A 537 6.91 18.72 40.79
N PHE A 538 6.75 17.67 40.03
CA PHE A 538 5.53 17.48 39.27
C PHE A 538 4.34 17.31 40.22
N GLN A 539 3.22 17.88 39.84
CA GLN A 539 1.97 17.59 40.54
C GLN A 539 1.34 16.28 39.99
N GLN A 540 0.50 15.68 40.81
CA GLN A 540 -0.28 14.51 40.41
C GLN A 540 -1.34 14.88 39.36
N SER A 541 -1.76 16.14 39.27
CA SER A 541 -2.68 16.66 38.27
C SER A 541 -1.92 17.53 37.28
N ILE A 542 -2.00 17.17 36.00
CA ILE A 542 -1.29 17.81 34.90
C ILE A 542 -2.32 18.33 33.90
N GLU A 543 -2.07 19.45 33.31
CA GLU A 543 -2.90 20.00 32.26
C GLU A 543 -2.23 19.80 30.89
N VAL A 544 -2.99 19.29 29.93
CA VAL A 544 -2.58 19.05 28.55
C VAL A 544 -3.43 19.94 27.66
N GLU A 545 -2.80 20.70 26.80
CA GLU A 545 -3.44 21.52 25.77
C GLU A 545 -3.06 21.00 24.39
N LEU A 546 -4.02 20.89 23.52
CA LEU A 546 -3.84 20.58 22.12
C LEU A 546 -4.41 21.70 21.26
N THR A 547 -3.58 22.29 20.42
CA THR A 547 -4.03 23.23 19.40
C THR A 547 -3.97 22.57 18.04
N VAL A 548 -5.11 22.48 17.36
CA VAL A 548 -5.17 21.95 15.99
C VAL A 548 -5.13 23.12 15.02
N ARG A 549 -4.17 23.10 14.11
CA ARG A 549 -4.02 24.14 13.08
C ARG A 549 -4.84 23.81 11.82
N GLU A 550 -5.01 24.82 10.98
CA GLU A 550 -5.76 24.71 9.72
C GLU A 550 -5.20 23.66 8.75
N ASP A 551 -3.90 23.39 8.82
CA ASP A 551 -3.24 22.37 8.02
C ASP A 551 -3.37 20.94 8.60
N GLY A 552 -4.11 20.78 9.70
CA GLY A 552 -4.29 19.52 10.42
C GLY A 552 -3.13 19.15 11.34
N THR A 553 -2.18 20.06 11.54
CA THR A 553 -1.12 19.86 12.53
C THR A 553 -1.67 20.04 13.93
N ALA A 554 -1.47 19.06 14.79
CA ALA A 554 -1.78 19.13 16.21
C ALA A 554 -0.51 19.52 16.99
N GLU A 555 -0.60 20.55 17.79
CA GLU A 555 0.49 21.08 18.62
C GLU A 555 0.16 20.89 20.10
N PRO A 556 0.75 19.91 20.78
CA PRO A 556 0.51 19.69 22.19
C PRO A 556 1.36 20.59 23.05
N LYS A 557 0.80 21.02 24.18
CA LYS A 557 1.51 21.66 25.27
C LYS A 557 1.15 21.00 26.58
N PHE A 558 2.10 20.94 27.48
CA PHE A 558 1.94 20.32 28.79
C PHE A 558 2.31 21.32 29.87
N ALA A 559 1.43 21.51 30.82
CA ALA A 559 1.70 22.30 32.01
C ALA A 559 1.95 21.36 33.21
N TYR A 560 3.08 21.59 33.86
CA TYR A 560 3.38 20.98 35.14
C TYR A 560 3.71 22.09 36.15
N GLY A 561 3.22 21.95 37.34
CA GLY A 561 3.39 23.00 38.35
C GLY A 561 2.05 23.39 38.99
N ARG A 562 2.07 24.48 39.77
CA ARG A 562 0.99 24.68 40.71
C ARG A 562 -0.36 24.86 40.10
N ASP A 563 -0.61 25.38 39.00
CA ASP A 563 -2.06 25.64 38.85
C ASP A 563 -2.65 25.68 37.45
N ASN A 564 -1.93 25.74 36.40
CA ASN A 564 -2.52 25.60 35.05
C ASN A 564 -1.58 26.14 33.96
N LEU A 565 -2.02 25.96 32.70
CA LEU A 565 -1.36 26.48 31.48
C LEU A 565 -1.10 28.01 31.51
N ARG A 566 -1.72 28.76 32.43
CA ARG A 566 -1.56 30.24 32.56
C ARG A 566 -0.46 30.62 33.53
N GLU A 567 -0.22 29.80 34.55
CA GLU A 567 0.66 30.15 35.68
C GLU A 567 1.80 29.13 35.90
N GLY A 568 1.74 27.97 35.24
CA GLY A 568 2.72 26.91 35.37
C GLY A 568 3.83 26.97 34.33
N THR A 569 4.81 26.08 34.49
CA THR A 569 5.82 25.87 33.45
C THR A 569 5.20 25.07 32.32
N VAL A 570 5.17 25.67 31.13
CA VAL A 570 4.61 25.10 29.93
C VAL A 570 5.73 24.54 29.04
N VAL A 571 5.60 23.30 28.64
CA VAL A 571 6.52 22.63 27.72
C VAL A 571 5.75 22.28 26.44
N ALA A 572 6.27 22.71 25.30
CA ALA A 572 5.75 22.29 24.01
C ALA A 572 6.12 20.83 23.73
N GLY A 573 5.13 20.04 23.38
CA GLY A 573 5.33 18.68 22.91
C GLY A 573 5.66 18.62 21.43
N LYS A 574 5.89 17.43 20.94
CA LYS A 574 6.18 17.16 19.53
C LYS A 574 4.92 17.32 18.71
N PRO A 575 4.88 18.19 17.71
CA PRO A 575 3.74 18.30 16.81
C PRO A 575 3.55 17.04 15.97
N PHE A 576 2.30 16.75 15.61
CA PHE A 576 1.95 15.62 14.75
C PHE A 576 0.77 15.99 13.84
N PHE A 577 0.55 15.18 12.81
CA PHE A 577 -0.60 15.34 11.94
C PHE A 577 -1.79 14.52 12.39
N MET A 578 -2.97 15.13 12.36
CA MET A 578 -4.22 14.41 12.54
C MET A 578 -4.48 13.51 11.34
N ASP A 579 -4.90 12.29 11.59
CA ASP A 579 -5.45 11.45 10.54
C ASP A 579 -6.86 11.92 10.19
N MET A 580 -7.08 12.15 8.92
CA MET A 580 -8.30 12.78 8.47
C MET A 580 -8.97 11.97 7.38
N THR A 581 -10.27 12.08 7.35
CA THR A 581 -11.11 11.57 6.30
C THR A 581 -12.18 12.60 5.98
N PHE A 582 -13.01 12.28 5.02
CA PHE A 582 -14.09 13.14 4.61
C PHE A 582 -15.37 12.81 5.35
N ALA A 583 -16.10 13.84 5.78
CA ALA A 583 -17.49 13.73 6.15
C ALA A 583 -18.30 14.76 5.39
N ALA A 584 -19.48 14.37 4.97
CA ALA A 584 -20.48 15.23 4.43
C ALA A 584 -21.63 15.41 5.41
N GLU A 585 -22.26 16.57 5.38
CA GLU A 585 -23.47 16.83 6.17
C GLU A 585 -24.69 16.15 5.58
N GLU A 586 -24.75 16.09 4.23
CA GLU A 586 -25.87 15.55 3.47
C GLU A 586 -25.38 14.57 2.40
N ASP A 587 -26.14 13.49 2.21
CA ASP A 587 -25.96 12.60 1.09
C ASP A 587 -26.44 13.29 -0.17
N THR A 588 -25.54 13.58 -1.11
CA THR A 588 -25.88 14.20 -2.38
C THR A 588 -26.32 13.18 -3.44
N GLY A 589 -26.13 11.89 -3.20
CA GLY A 589 -26.36 10.83 -4.19
C GLY A 589 -25.43 10.93 -5.42
N GLU A 590 -24.37 11.73 -5.36
CA GLU A 590 -23.51 12.03 -6.49
C GLU A 590 -22.22 11.21 -6.48
N THR A 591 -21.68 11.00 -7.67
CA THR A 591 -20.40 10.35 -7.90
C THR A 591 -19.38 11.38 -8.42
N TYR A 592 -18.19 11.40 -7.82
CA TYR A 592 -17.08 12.29 -8.17
C TYR A 592 -15.99 11.46 -8.83
N LEU A 593 -15.62 11.81 -10.07
CA LEU A 593 -14.71 11.01 -10.90
C LEU A 593 -13.33 11.65 -10.99
N GLY A 594 -12.30 10.86 -10.77
CA GLY A 594 -10.92 11.15 -11.09
C GLY A 594 -10.47 10.33 -12.29
N LEU A 595 -9.93 10.99 -13.30
CA LEU A 595 -9.40 10.36 -14.49
C LEU A 595 -7.92 10.67 -14.64
N ASP A 596 -7.10 9.67 -14.42
CA ASP A 596 -5.71 9.69 -14.85
C ASP A 596 -5.64 9.23 -16.31
N PHE A 597 -5.41 10.18 -17.19
CA PHE A 597 -5.21 9.93 -18.60
C PHE A 597 -3.71 9.94 -18.90
N GLY A 598 -3.06 8.79 -18.67
CA GLY A 598 -1.64 8.62 -18.88
C GLY A 598 -1.25 8.34 -20.34
N THR A 599 0.04 8.47 -20.64
CA THR A 599 0.57 8.23 -21.99
C THR A 599 0.47 6.76 -22.41
N SER A 600 0.74 5.84 -21.49
CA SER A 600 0.69 4.38 -21.74
C SER A 600 -0.51 3.70 -21.09
N THR A 601 -0.91 4.19 -19.95
CA THR A 601 -2.00 3.61 -19.15
C THR A 601 -2.82 4.72 -18.56
N SER A 602 -4.12 4.48 -18.46
CA SER A 602 -5.11 5.36 -17.83
C SER A 602 -5.77 4.61 -16.68
N ALA A 603 -6.28 5.35 -15.72
CA ALA A 603 -7.05 4.79 -14.61
C ALA A 603 -8.20 5.72 -14.25
N CYS A 604 -9.33 5.14 -13.87
CA CYS A 604 -10.48 5.87 -13.38
C CYS A 604 -10.73 5.50 -11.92
N SER A 605 -10.94 6.50 -11.11
CA SER A 605 -11.27 6.34 -9.70
C SER A 605 -12.45 7.22 -9.34
N PHE A 606 -13.17 6.86 -8.29
CA PHE A 606 -14.32 7.64 -7.86
C PHE A 606 -14.53 7.60 -6.36
N ILE A 607 -15.25 8.58 -5.87
CA ILE A 607 -15.86 8.63 -4.55
C ILE A 607 -17.35 8.86 -4.76
N HIS A 608 -18.18 8.03 -4.16
CA HIS A 608 -19.62 8.26 -4.10
C HIS A 608 -19.98 8.92 -2.77
N SER A 609 -21.04 9.71 -2.73
CA SER A 609 -21.46 10.38 -1.50
C SER A 609 -21.69 9.42 -0.33
N ASP A 610 -22.21 8.22 -0.60
CA ASP A 610 -22.37 7.16 0.41
C ASP A 610 -21.05 6.68 1.02
N ASP A 611 -19.93 6.82 0.32
CA ASP A 611 -18.62 6.42 0.85
C ASP A 611 -18.16 7.33 1.97
N VAL A 612 -18.61 8.55 1.99
CA VAL A 612 -18.33 9.53 3.03
C VAL A 612 -19.16 9.21 4.28
N GLN A 613 -20.40 8.83 4.09
CA GLN A 613 -21.27 8.39 5.19
C GLN A 613 -20.97 6.97 5.68
N PHE A 614 -20.27 6.19 4.88
CA PHE A 614 -19.98 4.79 5.15
C PHE A 614 -19.20 4.57 6.44
N ILE A 615 -18.40 5.53 6.87
CA ILE A 615 -17.69 5.47 8.15
C ILE A 615 -18.68 5.48 9.32
N GLU A 616 -19.70 6.34 9.27
CA GLU A 616 -20.77 6.33 10.27
C GLU A 616 -21.66 5.09 10.18
N HIS A 617 -21.91 4.61 8.97
CA HIS A 617 -22.73 3.43 8.73
C HIS A 617 -22.06 2.15 9.24
N ARG A 618 -20.74 2.01 9.01
CA ARG A 618 -19.93 0.90 9.57
C ARG A 618 -19.89 0.95 11.09
N ALA A 619 -19.77 2.13 11.68
CA ALA A 619 -19.80 2.28 13.13
C ALA A 619 -21.17 1.90 13.74
N LYS A 620 -22.26 1.95 12.96
CA LYS A 620 -23.60 1.56 13.37
C LYS A 620 -23.89 0.06 13.19
N ASN A 621 -23.20 -0.63 12.29
CA ASN A 621 -23.39 -2.07 12.10
C ASN A 621 -22.63 -2.84 13.20
N ARG A 622 -23.36 -3.50 14.08
CA ARG A 622 -22.82 -4.22 15.23
C ARG A 622 -21.81 -5.30 14.82
N GLU A 623 -22.11 -6.08 13.79
CA GLU A 623 -21.24 -7.18 13.33
C GLU A 623 -19.91 -6.67 12.78
N TRP A 624 -19.92 -5.56 12.04
CA TRP A 624 -18.71 -4.90 11.59
C TRP A 624 -17.89 -4.35 12.74
N ARG A 625 -18.56 -3.81 13.76
CA ARG A 625 -17.89 -3.29 14.95
C ARG A 625 -17.20 -4.41 15.71
N GLU A 626 -17.92 -5.50 15.99
CA GLU A 626 -17.36 -6.67 16.66
C GLU A 626 -16.16 -7.25 15.88
N LEU A 627 -16.27 -7.37 14.56
CA LEU A 627 -15.17 -7.83 13.72
C LEU A 627 -13.98 -6.86 13.73
N ALA A 628 -14.26 -5.57 13.74
CA ALA A 628 -13.24 -4.52 13.78
C ALA A 628 -12.54 -4.46 15.16
N GLU A 629 -13.26 -4.68 16.24
CA GLU A 629 -12.72 -4.74 17.59
C GLU A 629 -11.71 -5.89 17.74
N LEU A 630 -11.97 -7.03 17.13
CA LEU A 630 -11.06 -8.18 17.14
C LEU A 630 -9.73 -7.95 16.43
N LEU A 631 -9.64 -6.97 15.52
CA LEU A 631 -8.42 -6.73 14.74
C LEU A 631 -7.17 -6.53 15.58
N GLN A 632 -7.31 -5.91 16.73
CA GLN A 632 -6.18 -5.52 17.55
C GLN A 632 -5.71 -6.65 18.47
N GLU A 633 -6.63 -7.55 18.80
CA GLU A 633 -6.36 -8.70 19.65
C GLU A 633 -5.79 -9.88 18.87
N LEU A 634 -6.12 -9.94 17.58
CA LEU A 634 -5.71 -11.05 16.73
C LEU A 634 -4.22 -10.97 16.36
N PRO A 635 -3.56 -12.13 16.21
CA PRO A 635 -2.24 -12.22 15.63
C PRO A 635 -2.12 -11.50 14.29
N TYR A 636 -0.99 -10.87 14.06
CA TYR A 636 -0.70 -10.10 12.87
C TYR A 636 -1.03 -10.81 11.53
N PRO A 637 -0.76 -12.13 11.34
CA PRO A 637 -1.11 -12.81 10.09
C PRO A 637 -2.62 -12.88 9.83
N LEU A 638 -3.45 -12.66 10.83
CA LEU A 638 -4.90 -12.63 10.75
C LEU A 638 -5.45 -11.23 10.65
N SER A 639 -4.94 -10.34 11.49
CA SER A 639 -5.38 -8.95 11.55
C SER A 639 -5.15 -8.21 10.25
N SER A 640 -4.03 -8.45 9.59
CA SER A 640 -3.68 -7.76 8.34
C SER A 640 -4.65 -8.08 7.18
N PRO A 641 -4.97 -9.35 6.84
CA PRO A 641 -5.97 -9.64 5.81
C PRO A 641 -7.38 -9.19 6.21
N LEU A 642 -7.74 -9.34 7.49
CA LEU A 642 -9.04 -8.94 8.00
C LEU A 642 -9.23 -7.41 7.93
N ALA A 643 -8.21 -6.65 8.27
CA ALA A 643 -8.21 -5.19 8.12
C ALA A 643 -8.39 -4.78 6.65
N ARG A 644 -7.73 -5.46 5.72
CA ARG A 644 -7.90 -5.24 4.28
C ARG A 644 -9.33 -5.51 3.83
N TYR A 645 -9.97 -6.56 4.34
CA TYR A 645 -11.37 -6.87 4.06
C TYR A 645 -12.30 -5.78 4.59
N ILE A 646 -12.16 -5.42 5.86
CA ILE A 646 -13.01 -4.41 6.53
C ILE A 646 -12.91 -3.06 5.83
N SER A 647 -11.75 -2.73 5.33
CA SER A 647 -11.44 -1.44 4.73
C SER A 647 -11.70 -1.36 3.23
N GLU A 648 -11.87 -2.51 2.57
CA GLU A 648 -12.15 -2.51 1.14
C GLU A 648 -13.54 -1.98 0.85
N THR A 649 -13.62 -1.01 -0.02
CA THR A 649 -14.85 -0.33 -0.39
C THR A 649 -15.46 -0.83 -1.69
N ASP A 650 -14.65 -1.40 -2.58
CA ASP A 650 -15.13 -2.04 -3.80
C ASP A 650 -15.72 -3.43 -3.49
N ASN A 651 -16.96 -3.66 -3.85
CA ASN A 651 -17.67 -4.90 -3.52
C ASN A 651 -17.02 -6.16 -4.16
N HIS A 652 -16.45 -6.03 -5.36
CA HIS A 652 -15.78 -7.16 -6.02
C HIS A 652 -14.44 -7.46 -5.34
N ARG A 653 -13.64 -6.44 -5.05
CA ARG A 653 -12.41 -6.60 -4.29
C ARG A 653 -12.69 -7.04 -2.86
N ARG A 654 -13.77 -6.57 -2.26
CA ARG A 654 -14.17 -7.00 -0.91
C ARG A 654 -14.44 -8.51 -0.86
N ALA A 655 -15.07 -9.09 -1.87
CA ALA A 655 -15.26 -10.53 -1.94
C ALA A 655 -13.92 -11.28 -2.03
N ASP A 656 -12.96 -10.78 -2.83
CA ASP A 656 -11.61 -11.34 -2.90
C ASP A 656 -10.87 -11.18 -1.57
N ARG A 657 -10.94 -10.01 -0.92
CA ARG A 657 -10.35 -9.78 0.41
C ARG A 657 -11.04 -10.62 1.50
N GLY A 658 -12.35 -10.82 1.39
CA GLY A 658 -13.10 -11.72 2.28
C GLY A 658 -12.59 -13.16 2.19
N ARG A 659 -12.37 -13.65 0.96
CA ARG A 659 -11.78 -14.97 0.73
C ARG A 659 -10.37 -15.04 1.31
N GLU A 660 -9.51 -14.06 1.05
CA GLU A 660 -8.15 -14.00 1.61
C GLU A 660 -8.17 -14.03 3.15
N ALA A 661 -9.07 -13.29 3.77
CA ALA A 661 -9.21 -13.26 5.22
C ALA A 661 -9.73 -14.60 5.79
N VAL A 662 -10.69 -15.25 5.11
CA VAL A 662 -11.15 -16.60 5.50
C VAL A 662 -10.00 -17.61 5.37
N GLU A 663 -9.28 -17.60 4.25
CA GLU A 663 -8.13 -18.48 4.05
C GLU A 663 -7.05 -18.27 5.12
N ALA A 664 -6.77 -17.02 5.52
CA ALA A 664 -5.81 -16.72 6.58
C ALA A 664 -6.27 -17.25 7.96
N LEU A 665 -7.52 -17.03 8.33
CA LEU A 665 -8.08 -17.51 9.60
C LEU A 665 -8.09 -19.05 9.66
N LEU A 666 -8.50 -19.71 8.58
CA LEU A 666 -8.47 -21.18 8.48
C LEU A 666 -7.03 -21.73 8.49
N THR A 667 -6.09 -21.05 7.82
CA THR A 667 -4.67 -21.42 7.83
C THR A 667 -4.13 -21.41 9.25
N PHE A 668 -4.31 -20.28 9.94
CA PHE A 668 -3.83 -20.14 11.31
C PHE A 668 -4.43 -21.18 12.24
N ALA A 669 -5.77 -21.32 12.24
CA ALA A 669 -6.44 -22.29 13.08
C ALA A 669 -5.97 -23.73 12.80
N ALA A 670 -5.82 -24.08 11.51
CA ALA A 670 -5.34 -25.39 11.11
C ALA A 670 -3.88 -25.63 11.52
N TYR A 671 -3.04 -24.62 11.38
CA TYR A 671 -1.62 -24.71 11.74
C TYR A 671 -1.40 -24.79 13.25
N VAL A 672 -2.15 -24.03 14.05
CA VAL A 672 -2.12 -24.14 15.53
C VAL A 672 -2.58 -25.51 15.97
N ALA A 673 -3.74 -25.97 15.47
CA ALA A 673 -4.27 -27.29 15.84
C ALA A 673 -3.34 -28.45 15.41
N TYR A 674 -2.69 -28.29 14.24
CA TYR A 674 -1.73 -29.27 13.76
C TYR A 674 -0.44 -29.26 14.58
N ALA A 675 0.13 -28.10 14.88
CA ALA A 675 1.34 -27.98 15.68
C ALA A 675 1.11 -28.54 17.10
N GLU A 676 -0.02 -28.22 17.72
CA GLU A 676 -0.37 -28.74 19.04
C GLU A 676 -0.57 -30.26 19.01
N LYS A 677 -1.23 -30.79 17.98
CA LYS A 677 -1.37 -32.25 17.80
C LYS A 677 0.00 -32.92 17.65
N CYS A 678 0.91 -32.35 16.83
CA CYS A 678 2.26 -32.90 16.64
C CYS A 678 3.10 -32.83 17.91
N ALA A 679 2.90 -31.81 18.76
CA ALA A 679 3.58 -31.68 20.04
C ALA A 679 3.19 -32.77 21.05
N HIS A 680 1.95 -33.25 20.97
CA HIS A 680 1.43 -34.29 21.87
C HIS A 680 1.57 -35.71 21.31
N ASN A 681 1.54 -35.89 19.97
CA ASN A 681 1.61 -37.20 19.30
C ASN A 681 2.79 -37.29 18.33
N ALA A 682 3.60 -38.34 18.44
CA ALA A 682 4.77 -38.55 17.61
C ALA A 682 4.46 -38.95 16.16
N GLU A 683 3.23 -39.29 15.79
CA GLU A 683 2.85 -39.63 14.42
C GLU A 683 2.41 -38.38 13.65
N HIS A 684 3.19 -38.05 12.61
CA HIS A 684 2.84 -36.97 11.69
C HIS A 684 1.87 -37.48 10.63
N ALA A 685 0.61 -37.09 10.73
CA ALA A 685 -0.30 -37.24 9.61
C ALA A 685 -0.05 -36.08 8.62
N ILE A 686 0.29 -36.39 7.39
CA ILE A 686 0.36 -35.40 6.31
C ILE A 686 -1.04 -35.10 5.85
N PHE A 687 -1.47 -33.88 6.06
CA PHE A 687 -2.79 -33.42 5.63
C PHE A 687 -2.74 -32.79 4.24
N LYS A 688 -3.80 -33.02 3.46
CA LYS A 688 -3.96 -32.40 2.15
C LYS A 688 -3.91 -30.87 2.23
N GLY A 689 -4.29 -30.27 3.37
CA GLY A 689 -4.19 -28.83 3.62
C GLY A 689 -2.77 -28.27 3.61
N LEU A 690 -1.76 -29.10 3.95
CA LEU A 690 -0.35 -28.72 3.86
C LEU A 690 0.18 -28.79 2.42
N ALA A 691 -0.42 -29.62 1.57
CA ALA A 691 -0.05 -29.74 0.16
C ALA A 691 -0.77 -28.72 -0.72
N HIS A 692 -2.01 -28.37 -0.37
CA HIS A 692 -2.86 -27.48 -1.16
C HIS A 692 -3.54 -26.49 -0.23
N ARG A 693 -2.96 -25.31 -0.12
CA ARG A 693 -3.48 -24.23 0.70
C ARG A 693 -4.70 -23.59 0.02
N SER A 694 -5.88 -24.07 0.41
CA SER A 694 -7.17 -23.46 0.06
C SER A 694 -8.18 -23.76 1.15
N ALA A 695 -9.23 -22.97 1.25
CA ALA A 695 -10.22 -23.07 2.33
C ALA A 695 -10.72 -24.49 2.59
N GLY A 696 -11.04 -25.28 1.55
CA GLY A 696 -11.52 -26.65 1.69
C GLY A 696 -10.56 -27.62 2.38
N PRO A 697 -9.34 -27.83 1.83
CA PRO A 697 -8.31 -28.67 2.46
C PRO A 697 -7.90 -28.19 3.85
N LEU A 698 -7.80 -26.89 4.10
CA LEU A 698 -7.46 -26.33 5.42
C LEU A 698 -8.57 -26.61 6.44
N TRP A 699 -9.83 -26.41 6.06
CA TRP A 699 -10.97 -26.73 6.89
C TRP A 699 -11.05 -28.24 7.21
N ALA A 700 -10.81 -29.09 6.21
CA ALA A 700 -10.75 -30.55 6.43
C ALA A 700 -9.63 -30.95 7.40
N MET A 701 -8.46 -30.32 7.28
CA MET A 701 -7.32 -30.51 8.17
C MET A 701 -7.67 -30.09 9.60
N LEU A 702 -8.23 -28.90 9.79
CA LEU A 702 -8.68 -28.42 11.09
C LEU A 702 -9.68 -29.37 11.74
N LYS A 703 -10.73 -29.78 11.00
CA LYS A 703 -11.73 -30.77 11.50
C LYS A 703 -11.06 -32.09 11.92
N SER A 704 -10.09 -32.56 11.16
CA SER A 704 -9.37 -33.80 11.49
C SER A 704 -8.51 -33.66 12.74
N CYS A 705 -7.83 -32.54 12.92
CA CYS A 705 -7.04 -32.28 14.12
C CYS A 705 -7.94 -32.20 15.37
N LEU A 706 -9.06 -31.49 15.30
CA LEU A 706 -9.98 -31.31 16.42
C LEU A 706 -10.73 -32.60 16.80
N ARG A 707 -11.15 -33.43 15.83
CA ARG A 707 -11.82 -34.71 16.10
C ARG A 707 -10.94 -35.77 16.77
N SER A 708 -9.64 -35.70 16.51
CA SER A 708 -8.67 -36.63 17.11
C SER A 708 -8.04 -36.13 18.39
N ALA A 709 -8.44 -34.93 18.86
CA ALA A 709 -7.91 -34.33 20.05
C ALA A 709 -8.48 -34.98 21.30
N GLN A 710 -7.61 -35.46 22.18
CA GLN A 710 -7.92 -35.82 23.54
C GLN A 710 -7.86 -34.57 24.46
N SER A 711 -8.29 -34.67 25.69
CA SER A 711 -8.70 -33.61 26.63
C SER A 711 -7.71 -32.48 26.96
N ASP A 712 -6.52 -32.40 26.37
CA ASP A 712 -5.43 -31.53 26.87
C ASP A 712 -5.01 -30.40 25.92
N LEU A 713 -5.95 -29.94 25.08
CA LEU A 713 -5.70 -28.81 24.19
C LEU A 713 -5.60 -27.49 24.97
N VAL A 714 -4.47 -26.80 24.81
CA VAL A 714 -4.22 -25.49 25.44
C VAL A 714 -4.49 -24.35 24.47
N PHE A 715 -4.01 -24.47 23.24
CA PHE A 715 -4.02 -23.40 22.23
C PHE A 715 -5.13 -23.55 21.19
N SER A 716 -5.66 -24.75 20.98
CA SER A 716 -6.72 -25.00 20.00
C SER A 716 -8.08 -25.38 20.59
N SER A 717 -8.19 -25.35 21.91
CA SER A 717 -9.44 -25.70 22.63
C SER A 717 -10.65 -24.85 22.22
N GLY A 718 -10.44 -23.56 21.98
CA GLY A 718 -11.49 -22.63 21.56
C GLY A 718 -12.03 -22.89 20.14
N PHE A 719 -11.31 -23.65 19.31
CA PHE A 719 -11.80 -24.03 17.98
C PHE A 719 -12.85 -25.16 18.05
N LEU A 720 -13.03 -25.81 19.19
CA LEU A 720 -14.03 -26.86 19.35
C LEU A 720 -15.45 -26.36 19.12
N ASN A 721 -15.72 -25.07 19.34
CA ASN A 721 -17.03 -24.47 19.06
C ASN A 721 -17.36 -24.48 17.54
N LEU A 722 -16.36 -24.51 16.67
CA LEU A 722 -16.56 -24.66 15.22
C LEU A 722 -17.09 -26.04 14.85
N MET A 723 -16.99 -27.03 15.76
CA MET A 723 -17.45 -28.39 15.58
C MET A 723 -18.86 -28.62 16.12
N GLU A 724 -19.51 -27.61 16.69
CA GLU A 724 -20.89 -27.67 17.17
C GLU A 724 -21.84 -27.90 15.98
N ALA A 725 -22.87 -28.72 16.21
CA ALA A 725 -23.92 -28.98 15.23
C ALA A 725 -24.58 -27.66 14.78
N GLY A 726 -24.83 -27.52 13.50
CA GLY A 726 -25.32 -26.27 12.91
C GLY A 726 -24.19 -25.33 12.46
N THR A 727 -23.17 -25.12 13.27
CA THR A 727 -22.00 -24.29 12.89
C THR A 727 -21.15 -25.03 11.86
N VAL A 728 -20.87 -26.31 12.08
CA VAL A 728 -20.04 -27.09 11.17
C VAL A 728 -20.71 -27.25 9.80
N GLU A 729 -22.01 -27.46 9.71
CA GLU A 729 -22.75 -27.55 8.45
C GLU A 729 -22.75 -26.20 7.71
N GLN A 730 -22.90 -25.11 8.42
CA GLN A 730 -22.86 -23.77 7.83
C GLN A 730 -21.47 -23.46 7.26
N LEU A 731 -20.42 -23.78 8.03
CA LEU A 731 -19.02 -23.60 7.56
C LEU A 731 -18.69 -24.52 6.39
N ASP A 732 -19.16 -25.79 6.39
CA ASP A 732 -19.00 -26.70 5.25
C ASP A 732 -19.64 -26.12 3.98
N THR A 733 -20.81 -25.50 4.10
CA THR A 733 -21.51 -24.85 2.99
C THR A 733 -20.69 -23.67 2.45
N TRP A 734 -20.32 -22.74 3.32
CA TRP A 734 -19.56 -21.53 2.90
C TRP A 734 -18.19 -21.85 2.33
N VAL A 735 -17.47 -22.83 2.90
CA VAL A 735 -16.18 -23.28 2.37
C VAL A 735 -16.35 -23.91 0.97
N SER A 736 -17.44 -24.65 0.74
CA SER A 736 -17.78 -25.19 -0.57
C SER A 736 -18.11 -24.08 -1.59
N GLU A 737 -18.82 -23.05 -1.16
CA GLU A 737 -19.16 -21.90 -2.00
C GLU A 737 -17.91 -21.09 -2.39
N ILE A 738 -16.97 -20.88 -1.46
CA ILE A 738 -15.67 -20.26 -1.76
C ILE A 738 -14.91 -21.05 -2.83
N ALA A 739 -14.87 -22.37 -2.71
CA ALA A 739 -14.22 -23.23 -3.70
C ALA A 739 -14.88 -23.10 -5.09
N THR A 740 -16.20 -22.98 -5.12
CA THR A 740 -16.99 -22.83 -6.36
C THR A 740 -16.83 -21.43 -6.98
N ALA A 741 -16.76 -20.37 -6.14
CA ALA A 741 -16.54 -18.99 -6.58
C ALA A 741 -15.16 -18.79 -7.26
N LYS A 742 -14.15 -19.55 -6.87
CA LYS A 742 -12.83 -19.61 -7.51
C LYS A 742 -12.90 -20.00 -9.00
N HIS A 743 -13.96 -20.68 -9.42
CA HIS A 743 -14.20 -21.13 -10.79
C HIS A 743 -15.20 -20.26 -11.57
N GLY A 744 -15.42 -19.01 -11.13
CA GLY A 744 -16.18 -18.00 -11.89
C GLY A 744 -17.68 -17.97 -11.64
N LYS A 745 -18.21 -18.69 -10.66
CA LYS A 745 -19.60 -18.56 -10.23
C LYS A 745 -19.72 -17.49 -9.15
N LEU A 746 -20.63 -16.55 -9.34
CA LEU A 746 -20.99 -15.57 -8.32
C LEU A 746 -21.61 -16.30 -7.11
N ALA A 747 -20.90 -16.33 -6.01
CA ALA A 747 -21.45 -16.78 -4.73
C ALA A 747 -21.77 -15.56 -3.87
N THR A 748 -22.98 -15.53 -3.34
CA THR A 748 -23.43 -14.52 -2.35
C THR A 748 -23.04 -15.00 -0.96
N ILE A 749 -21.76 -14.92 -0.62
CA ILE A 749 -21.27 -15.31 0.69
C ILE A 749 -21.38 -14.13 1.64
N ASP A 750 -22.02 -14.33 2.77
CA ASP A 750 -21.97 -13.39 3.90
C ASP A 750 -20.63 -13.49 4.63
N TYR A 751 -19.64 -12.80 4.07
CA TYR A 751 -18.30 -12.80 4.64
C TYR A 751 -18.23 -12.17 6.03
N VAL A 752 -19.12 -11.25 6.40
CA VAL A 752 -19.10 -10.60 7.72
C VAL A 752 -19.40 -11.61 8.81
N THR A 753 -20.48 -12.35 8.66
CA THR A 753 -20.88 -13.42 9.60
C THR A 753 -19.84 -14.55 9.61
N PHE A 754 -19.37 -14.97 8.42
CA PHE A 754 -18.37 -16.03 8.33
C PHE A 754 -17.06 -15.67 9.04
N LEU A 755 -16.52 -14.50 8.74
CA LEU A 755 -15.29 -14.00 9.37
C LEU A 755 -15.49 -13.77 10.87
N GLY A 756 -16.68 -13.30 11.28
CA GLY A 756 -17.04 -13.15 12.69
C GLY A 756 -16.97 -14.46 13.46
N ILE A 757 -17.53 -15.54 12.93
CA ILE A 757 -17.48 -16.86 13.56
C ILE A 757 -16.03 -17.36 13.69
N LEU A 758 -15.25 -17.28 12.61
CA LEU A 758 -13.85 -17.73 12.62
C LEU A 758 -12.97 -16.88 13.54
N ALA A 759 -13.06 -15.55 13.44
CA ALA A 759 -12.25 -14.63 14.23
C ALA A 759 -12.54 -14.74 15.73
N ASN A 760 -13.82 -14.83 16.11
CA ASN A 760 -14.20 -15.07 17.50
C ASN A 760 -13.70 -16.43 18.03
N SER A 761 -13.70 -17.46 17.18
CA SER A 761 -13.17 -18.77 17.56
C SER A 761 -11.66 -18.73 17.79
N VAL A 762 -10.94 -17.99 16.95
CA VAL A 762 -9.50 -17.76 17.14
C VAL A 762 -9.25 -16.97 18.42
N ALA A 763 -9.96 -15.88 18.63
CA ALA A 763 -9.81 -15.05 19.83
C ALA A 763 -10.07 -15.87 21.11
N ARG A 764 -11.13 -16.68 21.14
CA ARG A 764 -11.41 -17.60 22.26
C ARG A 764 -10.32 -18.65 22.44
N SER A 765 -9.79 -19.20 21.37
CA SER A 765 -8.74 -20.22 21.41
C SER A 765 -7.44 -19.67 21.96
N LEU A 766 -7.09 -18.48 21.54
CA LEU A 766 -5.89 -17.81 22.03
C LEU A 766 -6.06 -17.37 23.50
N GLY A 767 -7.21 -16.79 23.85
CA GLY A 767 -7.41 -16.28 25.20
C GLY A 767 -6.26 -15.36 25.61
N GLU A 768 -5.56 -15.72 26.68
CA GLU A 768 -4.37 -15.00 27.17
C GLU A 768 -3.08 -15.33 26.38
N ALA A 769 -3.13 -16.27 25.44
CA ALA A 769 -1.93 -16.63 24.67
C ALA A 769 -1.53 -15.50 23.73
N ARG A 770 -0.23 -15.30 23.60
CA ARG A 770 0.37 -14.28 22.77
C ARG A 770 1.17 -14.92 21.61
N PHE A 771 0.95 -14.43 20.41
CA PHE A 771 1.69 -14.82 19.23
C PHE A 771 2.88 -13.89 19.05
N GLY A 772 4.10 -14.42 18.96
CA GLY A 772 5.27 -13.54 18.86
C GLY A 772 6.60 -14.27 18.73
N ILE A 773 7.65 -13.51 18.94
CA ILE A 773 9.06 -13.94 18.84
C ILE A 773 9.83 -13.57 20.09
N PHE A 774 10.93 -14.29 20.34
CA PHE A 774 11.88 -13.92 21.37
C PHE A 774 13.06 -13.16 20.75
N GLU A 775 13.51 -12.10 21.44
CA GLU A 775 14.65 -11.26 21.02
C GLU A 775 15.72 -11.20 22.10
N GLY A 776 16.99 -11.27 21.68
CA GLY A 776 18.13 -11.09 22.57
C GLY A 776 18.21 -12.11 23.72
N VAL A 777 17.77 -13.34 23.47
CA VAL A 777 17.78 -14.40 24.49
C VAL A 777 19.20 -14.85 24.76
N THR A 778 19.67 -14.67 26.00
CA THR A 778 21.04 -15.01 26.45
C THR A 778 20.99 -15.81 27.74
N ALA A 779 22.02 -16.65 27.94
CA ALA A 779 22.19 -17.40 29.19
C ALA A 779 22.45 -16.44 30.36
N LYS A 780 21.79 -16.66 31.47
CA LYS A 780 22.06 -15.93 32.70
C LYS A 780 23.42 -16.33 33.29
N ARG A 781 24.28 -15.32 33.57
CA ARG A 781 25.69 -15.50 33.95
C ARG A 781 25.92 -16.37 35.20
N PHE A 782 25.00 -16.37 36.13
CA PHE A 782 25.13 -17.08 37.40
C PHE A 782 23.97 -18.07 37.68
N ALA A 783 23.16 -18.38 36.67
CA ALA A 783 22.08 -19.32 36.80
C ALA A 783 22.13 -20.35 35.66
N THR A 784 22.77 -21.51 35.98
CA THR A 784 22.93 -22.59 35.00
C THR A 784 21.60 -23.08 34.46
N GLY A 785 21.47 -23.14 33.14
CA GLY A 785 20.22 -23.55 32.48
C GLY A 785 19.07 -22.53 32.48
N ARG A 786 19.36 -21.27 32.85
CA ARG A 786 18.37 -20.18 32.77
C ARG A 786 18.78 -19.18 31.70
N PHE A 787 17.78 -18.71 30.99
CA PHE A 787 17.89 -17.73 29.92
C PHE A 787 17.02 -16.51 30.23
N ALA A 788 17.43 -15.38 29.71
CA ALA A 788 16.67 -14.14 29.80
C ALA A 788 16.74 -13.41 28.43
N GLY A 789 15.68 -12.74 28.10
CA GLY A 789 15.53 -11.99 26.84
C GLY A 789 14.23 -11.20 26.88
N ARG A 790 13.74 -10.88 25.70
CA ARG A 790 12.47 -10.16 25.53
C ARG A 790 11.55 -10.95 24.62
N PHE A 791 10.27 -10.94 24.94
CA PHE A 791 9.23 -11.46 24.06
C PHE A 791 8.52 -10.30 23.38
N ARG A 792 8.42 -10.35 22.08
CA ARG A 792 7.73 -9.37 21.25
C ARG A 792 6.46 -10.00 20.70
N ALA A 793 5.29 -9.53 21.16
CA ALA A 793 4.02 -9.92 20.60
C ALA A 793 3.82 -9.32 19.21
N LEU A 794 3.34 -10.12 18.29
CA LEU A 794 3.01 -9.74 16.91
C LEU A 794 1.49 -9.74 16.76
N THR A 795 0.85 -8.64 17.16
CA THR A 795 -0.59 -8.45 17.16
C THR A 795 -1.00 -7.25 16.32
N GLY A 796 -2.25 -7.21 15.90
CA GLY A 796 -2.82 -6.09 15.18
C GLY A 796 -2.48 -6.06 13.67
N PRO A 797 -3.13 -5.16 12.91
CA PRO A 797 -3.09 -5.16 11.44
C PRO A 797 -1.84 -4.52 10.82
N GLY A 798 -1.04 -3.85 11.63
CA GLY A 798 0.19 -3.18 11.21
C GLY A 798 1.29 -3.38 12.23
N HIS A 799 2.25 -2.45 12.30
CA HIS A 799 3.16 -2.37 13.42
C HIS A 799 2.59 -1.45 14.47
N PRO A 800 1.65 -1.93 15.22
CA PRO A 800 1.17 -1.23 16.39
C PRO A 800 2.31 -1.12 17.40
N PHE A 801 2.01 -0.38 18.44
CA PHE A 801 2.77 -0.41 19.65
C PHE A 801 3.02 -1.87 20.08
N ILE A 802 4.26 -2.32 19.91
CA ILE A 802 4.64 -3.70 20.22
C ILE A 802 4.88 -3.74 21.72
N GLN A 803 4.05 -4.48 22.41
CA GLN A 803 4.28 -4.76 23.81
C GLN A 803 5.47 -5.74 23.91
N VAL A 804 6.56 -5.24 24.46
CA VAL A 804 7.72 -6.06 24.77
C VAL A 804 7.66 -6.45 26.22
N THR A 805 7.63 -7.75 26.49
CA THR A 805 7.69 -8.31 27.82
C THR A 805 9.05 -8.92 28.09
N GLU A 806 9.53 -8.82 29.33
CA GLU A 806 10.75 -9.50 29.75
C GLU A 806 10.50 -11.00 29.84
N TYR A 807 11.43 -11.77 29.29
CA TYR A 807 11.42 -13.23 29.34
C TYR A 807 12.45 -13.74 30.33
N GLU A 808 12.06 -14.72 31.10
CA GLU A 808 12.96 -15.57 31.88
C GLU A 808 12.48 -17.02 31.87
N GLY A 809 13.36 -17.98 31.54
CA GLY A 809 12.95 -19.37 31.47
C GLY A 809 14.10 -20.35 31.25
N GLY A 810 13.74 -21.61 31.05
CA GLY A 810 14.69 -22.70 30.81
C GLY A 810 15.14 -22.88 29.38
N HIS A 811 14.71 -22.04 28.43
CA HIS A 811 14.90 -22.26 26.99
C HIS A 811 15.64 -21.12 26.30
N ALA A 812 16.53 -21.48 25.38
CA ALA A 812 17.16 -20.55 24.45
C ALA A 812 16.35 -20.54 23.15
N PHE A 813 15.62 -19.46 22.91
CA PHE A 813 14.81 -19.31 21.69
C PHE A 813 15.61 -18.60 20.59
N SER A 814 15.37 -19.01 19.35
CA SER A 814 15.89 -18.33 18.16
C SER A 814 15.01 -17.11 17.83
N GLU A 815 15.60 -16.01 17.37
CA GLU A 815 14.87 -14.83 16.93
C GLU A 815 14.01 -15.08 15.68
N ALA A 816 14.28 -16.14 14.93
CA ALA A 816 13.47 -16.54 13.78
C ALA A 816 12.24 -17.39 14.15
N GLU A 817 12.22 -17.92 15.35
CA GLU A 817 11.19 -18.86 15.80
C GLU A 817 9.94 -18.11 16.29
N VAL A 818 8.81 -18.46 15.69
CA VAL A 818 7.51 -17.88 16.08
C VAL A 818 6.80 -18.85 17.02
N LEU A 819 6.34 -18.32 18.15
CA LEU A 819 5.67 -19.10 19.17
C LEU A 819 4.30 -18.50 19.54
N LEU A 820 3.40 -19.39 19.99
CA LEU A 820 2.29 -19.04 20.85
C LEU A 820 2.71 -19.27 22.30
N VAL A 821 2.64 -18.25 23.14
CA VAL A 821 3.01 -18.31 24.55
C VAL A 821 1.80 -18.00 25.41
N HIS A 822 1.48 -18.85 26.36
CA HIS A 822 0.44 -18.62 27.35
C HIS A 822 1.06 -18.15 28.68
N PRO A 823 0.98 -16.86 29.03
CA PRO A 823 1.69 -16.30 30.17
C PRO A 823 1.29 -16.95 31.50
N GLU A 824 0.00 -17.19 31.72
CA GLU A 824 -0.49 -17.78 32.98
C GLU A 824 -0.08 -19.25 33.12
N LYS A 825 -0.18 -20.04 32.07
CA LYS A 825 0.20 -21.46 32.08
C LYS A 825 1.70 -21.65 31.96
N LYS A 826 2.44 -20.58 31.63
CA LYS A 826 3.90 -20.56 31.46
C LYS A 826 4.43 -21.57 30.42
N ASN A 827 3.64 -21.82 29.40
CA ASN A 827 3.98 -22.73 28.34
C ASN A 827 3.93 -22.05 26.97
N GLY A 828 4.60 -22.64 25.99
CA GLY A 828 4.65 -22.16 24.62
C GLY A 828 4.64 -23.27 23.61
N LEU A 829 4.03 -22.99 22.46
CA LEU A 829 3.96 -23.86 21.31
C LEU A 829 4.72 -23.21 20.15
N SER A 830 5.72 -23.90 19.62
CA SER A 830 6.40 -23.45 18.42
C SER A 830 5.53 -23.66 17.19
N LEU A 831 5.37 -22.61 16.40
CA LEU A 831 4.69 -22.68 15.11
C LEU A 831 5.65 -22.77 13.92
N ALA A 832 6.95 -22.80 14.18
CA ALA A 832 7.89 -23.05 13.11
C ALA A 832 7.83 -24.53 12.68
N PRO A 833 7.97 -24.88 11.40
CA PRO A 833 8.28 -24.03 10.25
C PRO A 833 7.07 -23.41 9.56
N LEU A 834 5.87 -23.56 10.10
CA LEU A 834 4.64 -23.04 9.49
C LEU A 834 4.62 -21.51 9.49
N TYR A 835 5.22 -20.92 10.52
CA TYR A 835 5.51 -19.50 10.61
C TYR A 835 6.96 -19.28 11.04
N PHE A 836 7.61 -18.29 10.44
CA PHE A 836 8.93 -17.82 10.92
C PHE A 836 9.11 -16.32 10.67
N TRP A 837 10.01 -15.72 11.43
CA TRP A 837 10.30 -14.30 11.40
C TRP A 837 11.70 -14.03 10.86
N GLY A 838 11.77 -13.18 9.84
CA GLY A 838 13.01 -12.60 9.39
C GLY A 838 14.14 -13.55 8.99
N LEU A 839 14.12 -14.09 7.77
CA LEU A 839 15.32 -14.70 7.22
C LEU A 839 16.19 -13.63 6.59
N GLU A 840 17.51 -13.71 6.87
CA GLU A 840 18.50 -12.83 6.24
C GLU A 840 18.49 -12.87 4.71
N GLN A 841 17.99 -13.96 4.12
CA GLN A 841 17.88 -14.16 2.68
C GLN A 841 16.57 -13.65 2.10
N ALA A 842 15.61 -13.37 2.92
CA ALA A 842 14.32 -12.84 2.44
C ALA A 842 14.39 -11.32 2.34
N VAL A 843 14.82 -10.86 1.26
CA VAL A 843 14.23 -9.95 0.31
C VAL A 843 14.13 -8.47 0.65
N ASN A 844 13.95 -8.03 1.84
CA ASN A 844 13.97 -6.62 2.21
C ASN A 844 14.73 -6.47 3.52
N SER A 845 15.34 -5.33 3.71
CA SER A 845 16.00 -4.93 4.96
C SER A 845 15.07 -4.94 6.17
N ASP A 846 13.79 -5.17 5.95
CA ASP A 846 12.76 -5.22 6.96
C ASP A 846 12.47 -6.67 7.33
N LEU A 847 12.58 -6.98 8.61
CA LEU A 847 12.16 -8.25 9.18
C LEU A 847 10.67 -8.44 8.92
N GLU A 848 10.29 -9.59 8.37
CA GLU A 848 8.93 -9.90 7.98
C GLU A 848 8.50 -11.27 8.53
N LEU A 849 7.19 -11.42 8.72
CA LEU A 849 6.60 -12.70 9.06
C LEU A 849 6.29 -13.49 7.79
N PHE A 850 6.82 -14.70 7.73
CA PHE A 850 6.56 -15.63 6.64
C PHE A 850 5.64 -16.75 7.10
N GLU A 851 4.74 -17.13 6.23
CA GLU A 851 3.77 -18.20 6.40
C GLU A 851 3.99 -19.26 5.32
N TYR A 852 4.01 -20.52 5.70
CA TYR A 852 4.12 -21.64 4.76
C TYR A 852 2.94 -21.64 3.77
N ASP A 853 3.23 -21.69 2.49
CA ASP A 853 2.25 -21.58 1.39
C ASP A 853 2.11 -22.85 0.53
N GLY A 854 2.82 -23.90 0.90
CA GLY A 854 2.74 -25.21 0.22
C GLY A 854 3.93 -25.53 -0.68
N PRO A 855 3.94 -26.73 -1.30
CA PRO A 855 4.97 -27.10 -2.24
C PRO A 855 4.77 -26.41 -3.60
N LYS A 856 5.88 -26.02 -4.24
CA LYS A 856 5.91 -25.41 -5.57
C LYS A 856 6.98 -26.10 -6.44
N GLY A 857 6.57 -27.10 -7.21
CA GLY A 857 7.48 -27.97 -7.93
C GLY A 857 8.31 -28.83 -6.97
N THR A 858 9.62 -28.63 -6.95
CA THR A 858 10.55 -29.26 -6.00
C THR A 858 10.81 -28.46 -4.74
N ASP A 859 10.24 -27.27 -4.63
CA ASP A 859 10.53 -26.31 -3.59
C ASP A 859 9.33 -26.09 -2.67
N PHE A 860 9.56 -25.48 -1.50
CA PHE A 860 8.52 -25.09 -0.56
C PHE A 860 8.36 -23.57 -0.56
N ALA A 861 7.15 -23.12 -0.80
CA ALA A 861 6.82 -21.72 -0.84
C ALA A 861 6.46 -21.21 0.56
N PHE A 862 6.98 -20.04 0.88
CA PHE A 862 6.59 -19.26 2.04
C PHE A 862 6.16 -17.87 1.57
N LYS A 863 5.05 -17.41 2.06
CA LYS A 863 4.47 -16.14 1.69
C LYS A 863 4.66 -15.13 2.82
N ALA A 864 5.15 -13.96 2.48
CA ALA A 864 5.17 -12.86 3.42
C ALA A 864 3.75 -12.37 3.71
N VAL A 865 3.41 -12.13 4.96
CA VAL A 865 2.06 -11.72 5.37
C VAL A 865 1.68 -10.35 4.79
N GLN A 866 2.61 -9.42 4.71
CA GLN A 866 2.37 -8.08 4.13
C GLN A 866 2.82 -7.95 2.69
N LEU A 867 3.88 -8.60 2.32
CA LEU A 867 4.52 -8.47 1.03
C LEU A 867 4.25 -9.69 0.16
N ARG A 868 4.22 -9.50 -1.15
CA ARG A 868 4.02 -10.56 -2.12
C ARG A 868 5.24 -11.43 -2.48
N PRO A 869 6.49 -11.16 -2.05
CA PRO A 869 7.57 -12.04 -2.41
C PRO A 869 7.37 -13.42 -1.77
N GLU A 870 7.34 -14.44 -2.62
CA GLU A 870 7.44 -15.81 -2.18
C GLU A 870 8.90 -16.11 -1.83
N PHE A 871 9.12 -16.70 -0.67
CA PHE A 871 10.38 -17.34 -0.35
C PHE A 871 10.28 -18.82 -0.71
N LEU A 872 11.24 -19.30 -1.49
CA LEU A 872 11.31 -20.71 -1.90
C LEU A 872 12.45 -21.39 -1.14
N LEU A 873 12.08 -22.35 -0.28
CA LEU A 873 13.04 -23.26 0.33
C LEU A 873 13.20 -24.45 -0.63
N GLN A 874 14.42 -24.68 -1.14
CA GLN A 874 14.71 -25.78 -2.03
C GLN A 874 14.49 -27.12 -1.33
N GLY A 875 13.70 -28.00 -1.94
CA GLY A 875 13.36 -29.32 -1.44
C GLY A 875 12.93 -30.24 -2.59
N LYS A 876 12.57 -31.45 -2.27
CA LYS A 876 12.15 -32.45 -3.28
C LYS A 876 10.64 -32.46 -3.55
N GLY A 877 9.90 -31.47 -3.09
CA GLY A 877 8.46 -31.38 -3.33
C GLY A 877 7.58 -32.32 -2.49
N ASP A 878 8.17 -33.24 -1.75
CA ASP A 878 7.46 -34.09 -0.80
C ASP A 878 7.42 -33.43 0.58
N LEU A 879 6.21 -33.25 1.10
CA LEU A 879 5.99 -32.64 2.41
C LEU A 879 6.67 -33.39 3.55
N THR A 880 6.79 -34.73 3.43
CA THR A 880 7.47 -35.54 4.43
C THR A 880 8.95 -35.20 4.46
N GLU A 881 9.59 -35.16 3.28
CA GLU A 881 11.01 -34.78 3.18
C GLU A 881 11.27 -33.33 3.61
N ALA A 882 10.35 -32.43 3.29
CA ALA A 882 10.46 -31.03 3.75
C ALA A 882 10.37 -30.90 5.26
N TRP A 883 9.44 -31.63 5.83
CA TRP A 883 9.25 -31.63 7.28
C TRP A 883 10.47 -32.22 7.98
N GLU A 884 11.01 -33.30 7.43
CA GLU A 884 12.26 -33.88 7.89
C GLU A 884 13.44 -32.91 7.73
N PHE A 885 13.53 -32.25 6.57
CA PHE A 885 14.57 -31.26 6.31
C PHE A 885 14.49 -30.08 7.28
N VAL A 886 13.33 -29.51 7.48
CA VAL A 886 13.11 -28.41 8.43
C VAL A 886 13.34 -28.87 9.88
N SER A 887 12.97 -30.10 10.21
CA SER A 887 13.23 -30.67 11.51
C SER A 887 14.74 -30.93 11.75
N MET A 888 15.48 -31.31 10.70
CA MET A 888 16.96 -31.40 10.75
C MET A 888 17.61 -30.04 10.93
N LEU A 889 17.15 -29.03 10.19
CA LEU A 889 17.68 -27.66 10.35
C LEU A 889 17.48 -27.12 11.78
N ARG A 890 16.42 -27.55 12.44
CA ARG A 890 16.12 -27.18 13.81
C ARG A 890 16.93 -27.92 14.87
N GLN A 891 17.60 -29.02 14.53
CA GLN A 891 18.20 -29.95 15.51
C GLN A 891 17.23 -30.28 16.64
N SER A 892 15.91 -30.32 16.38
CA SER A 892 14.90 -30.42 17.42
C SER A 892 14.47 -31.87 17.65
N ASP A 893 14.65 -32.30 18.87
CA ASP A 893 13.90 -33.42 19.41
C ASP A 893 12.41 -33.01 19.47
N ARG A 894 11.48 -33.85 18.99
CA ARG A 894 10.04 -33.52 18.86
C ARG A 894 9.39 -33.01 20.16
N LYS A 895 9.95 -33.32 21.33
CA LYS A 895 9.53 -32.80 22.64
C LYS A 895 9.81 -31.31 22.82
N ARG A 896 10.59 -30.67 21.94
CA ARG A 896 10.95 -29.23 22.04
C ARG A 896 9.96 -28.30 21.38
N ASP A 897 8.99 -28.77 20.63
CA ASP A 897 7.99 -27.93 19.98
C ASP A 897 6.94 -27.40 20.99
N TYR A 898 6.90 -28.01 22.18
CA TYR A 898 6.10 -27.55 23.31
C TYR A 898 7.03 -27.27 24.51
N PHE A 899 6.98 -26.07 25.00
CA PHE A 899 7.88 -25.58 26.03
C PHE A 899 7.15 -25.28 27.32
N GLU A 900 7.72 -25.64 28.40
CA GLU A 900 7.30 -25.30 29.76
C GLU A 900 8.27 -24.29 30.38
N ASP A 901 7.90 -23.68 31.52
CA ASP A 901 8.72 -22.71 32.25
C ASP A 901 9.09 -21.45 31.42
N ILE A 902 8.12 -20.92 30.70
CA ILE A 902 8.21 -19.62 30.04
C ILE A 902 7.56 -18.57 30.96
N ASN A 903 8.37 -17.74 31.57
CA ASN A 903 7.88 -16.65 32.41
C ASN A 903 8.00 -15.33 31.64
N LEU A 904 6.83 -14.75 31.33
CA LEU A 904 6.74 -13.39 30.79
C LEU A 904 6.36 -12.45 31.91
N THR A 905 7.19 -11.48 32.16
CA THR A 905 6.91 -10.39 33.11
C THR A 905 6.88 -9.09 32.36
N PHE A 906 5.82 -8.32 32.56
CA PHE A 906 5.86 -6.93 32.10
C PHE A 906 7.07 -6.28 32.75
N ALA A 907 7.93 -5.70 31.94
CA ALA A 907 9.08 -5.01 32.44
C ALA A 907 8.63 -4.04 33.52
N ARG A 908 9.06 -4.30 34.76
CA ARG A 908 8.96 -3.28 35.81
C ARG A 908 9.93 -2.21 35.39
N SER A 909 9.44 -1.28 34.60
CA SER A 909 10.17 -0.13 34.14
C SER A 909 10.63 0.75 35.29
#